data_08f7bfabc2204514e2ccf0f4673e2db3
#
_entry.id   08f7bfabc2204514e2ccf0f4673e2db3
#
_cell.length_a   1.000
_cell.length_b   1.000
_cell.length_c   1.000
_cell.angle_alpha   90.00
_cell.angle_beta   90.00
_cell.angle_gamma   90.00
#
_symmetry.space_group_name_H-M   'P 1'
#
loop_
_entity.id
_entity.type
_entity.pdbx_description
1 polymer ?
#
loop_
_entity_poly.entity_id
_entity_poly.type
_entity_poly.pdbx_seq_one_letter_code
_entity_poly.pdbx_strand_id
1 'polypeptide(L)'
;MKDLLKQWGKHVVALILFLGLVMTYFSPAVFDGKVIMQGDNIKATGMGSSQMDQYAETAQPGEFSVWSDAMFGGMPYVTGYGQAAPSMPSYSIVDGWLKKVGYGDAAMVFVGLVCFYLLMCVMGVNWWLAIAGAFAFAFASYNIIIIEAGHIVKAYVIGYMPVTLAGMALLFRRSYLWGAVLFLLGVALSLANGHIQITYYLVLLCLLIYIGYAVRKIKEKAYGEWLKTSLIMVACVVLAVLPNAQGMYSNWDLGQHSIRGASELTPKPDVSGKVEKASTGLDKDYAFQWSYGWKELMTVLVPNVYGGGSGGTLDSSSELYKELKKNGAQVGKEVQTYTYWGDKIFTSGPVYFGALVCFLFVLGMFVIRNPMKWWLLAGSVFLTFLALGRNFDSFNDLMFHYLPLYNKFRTVEMALVIPGLVFPIVAIWGLREILTEKVEEARLKKGFLWALGLTGGLCVILWLMPSLLLDFRSAYDAQFQSQVPEWYYTALLMDRASLASADALRSLIFILLGAGLLVWFWKAKNKKTAATFVSAGVAVLILIDLWTVDRRYLNDSNFVRQQPAEMYKETVADKAILQDTGSIFRVLNINNPWQETNTSYFHHSIGGYHAVKLRRYQELIDHRLDGELRGIISALQKAQTAEDVMSALAACPSLNMLNTRYVIYNPEQQPLKNPYAFGNAWFVDKLDMVDNADAEIEALNTIDPLRTAVVDKRFQEDLEGFVPQKDSTATIVLEEYRPNRLTYKSKADKEQLAVFSEVYYQPGWKATVDGKEVPHFRADWILRGMRVPAGEHTIVFEFRPSGYVTAAYVSSYSSFLILLLLIAAIGWSGWKYWKKSKN
;
A
#
# COMPACT_ATOMS: atom_id res chain seq x y z
N MET A 1 -29.10 28.52 -22.79
CA MET A 1 -28.36 28.81 -21.55
C MET A 1 -29.19 28.49 -20.32
N LYS A 2 -30.45 28.97 -20.17
CA LYS A 2 -31.32 28.63 -18.99
C LYS A 2 -31.57 27.13 -18.79
N ASP A 3 -31.79 26.35 -19.85
CA ASP A 3 -32.03 24.89 -19.76
C ASP A 3 -30.77 24.09 -19.45
N LEU A 4 -29.62 24.50 -19.95
CA LEU A 4 -28.30 23.96 -19.56
C LEU A 4 -28.02 24.22 -18.10
N LEU A 5 -28.22 25.43 -17.60
CA LEU A 5 -28.07 25.78 -16.19
C LEU A 5 -29.00 24.94 -15.30
N LYS A 6 -30.26 24.73 -15.74
CA LYS A 6 -31.24 23.92 -15.01
C LYS A 6 -30.88 22.43 -14.97
N GLN A 7 -30.25 21.94 -16.04
CA GLN A 7 -29.82 20.55 -16.14
C GLN A 7 -28.52 20.25 -15.37
N TRP A 8 -27.52 21.14 -15.48
CA TRP A 8 -26.20 20.96 -14.89
C TRP A 8 -26.05 21.60 -13.51
N GLY A 9 -26.84 22.62 -13.18
CA GLY A 9 -26.75 23.36 -11.92
C GLY A 9 -26.79 22.48 -10.67
N LYS A 10 -27.63 21.43 -10.67
CA LYS A 10 -27.70 20.45 -9.57
C LYS A 10 -26.38 19.68 -9.35
N HIS A 11 -25.65 19.38 -10.43
CA HIS A 11 -24.37 18.69 -10.34
C HIS A 11 -23.26 19.63 -9.84
N VAL A 12 -23.31 20.91 -10.28
CA VAL A 12 -22.40 21.95 -9.76
C VAL A 12 -22.63 22.17 -8.27
N VAL A 13 -23.90 22.23 -7.82
CA VAL A 13 -24.22 22.32 -6.38
C VAL A 13 -23.68 21.13 -5.60
N ALA A 14 -23.81 19.91 -6.12
CA ALA A 14 -23.23 18.71 -5.47
C ALA A 14 -21.70 18.80 -5.35
N LEU A 15 -21.01 19.25 -6.40
CA LEU A 15 -19.54 19.41 -6.38
C LEU A 15 -19.09 20.51 -5.40
N ILE A 16 -19.80 21.63 -5.33
CA ILE A 16 -19.54 22.71 -4.34
C ILE A 16 -19.75 22.18 -2.92
N LEU A 17 -20.83 21.42 -2.68
CA LEU A 17 -21.09 20.79 -1.40
C LEU A 17 -19.95 19.83 -1.00
N PHE A 18 -19.50 18.98 -1.92
CA PHE A 18 -18.38 18.06 -1.67
C PHE A 18 -17.10 18.81 -1.34
N LEU A 19 -16.78 19.85 -2.11
CA LEU A 19 -15.61 20.68 -1.86
C LEU A 19 -15.69 21.37 -0.50
N GLY A 20 -16.83 22.00 -0.17
CA GLY A 20 -17.04 22.64 1.14
C GLY A 20 -16.89 21.64 2.30
N LEU A 21 -17.40 20.42 2.12
CA LEU A 21 -17.36 19.38 3.14
C LEU A 21 -15.93 18.92 3.42
N VAL A 22 -15.15 18.61 2.36
CA VAL A 22 -13.77 18.16 2.54
C VAL A 22 -12.87 19.28 3.06
N MET A 23 -13.09 20.53 2.62
CA MET A 23 -12.39 21.70 3.17
C MET A 23 -12.69 21.91 4.66
N THR A 24 -13.92 21.63 5.10
CA THR A 24 -14.29 21.69 6.53
C THR A 24 -13.64 20.56 7.33
N TYR A 25 -13.62 19.33 6.80
CA TYR A 25 -13.00 18.19 7.49
C TYR A 25 -11.49 18.39 7.64
N PHE A 26 -10.83 18.86 6.59
CA PHE A 26 -9.39 19.10 6.54
C PHE A 26 -9.02 20.57 6.78
N SER A 27 -9.85 21.29 7.54
CA SER A 27 -9.67 22.73 7.79
C SER A 27 -8.26 23.11 8.28
N PRO A 28 -7.60 22.35 9.18
CA PRO A 28 -6.24 22.70 9.59
C PRO A 28 -5.22 22.66 8.43
N ALA A 29 -5.38 21.73 7.47
CA ALA A 29 -4.51 21.70 6.30
C ALA A 29 -4.83 22.81 5.30
N VAL A 30 -6.12 23.06 5.08
CA VAL A 30 -6.59 24.02 4.05
C VAL A 30 -6.37 25.48 4.47
N PHE A 31 -6.64 25.83 5.73
CA PHE A 31 -6.63 27.22 6.20
C PHE A 31 -5.41 27.58 7.05
N ASP A 32 -4.84 26.60 7.79
CA ASP A 32 -3.71 26.86 8.69
C ASP A 32 -2.37 26.40 8.10
N GLY A 33 -2.36 25.79 6.89
CA GLY A 33 -1.16 25.30 6.21
C GLY A 33 -0.46 24.13 6.94
N LYS A 34 -1.22 23.40 7.78
CA LYS A 34 -0.71 22.21 8.48
C LYS A 34 -0.75 20.98 7.58
N VAL A 35 0.03 19.97 7.93
CA VAL A 35 0.06 18.67 7.26
C VAL A 35 -0.34 17.57 8.24
N ILE A 36 -0.89 16.48 7.72
CA ILE A 36 -1.17 15.30 8.55
C ILE A 36 0.16 14.63 8.91
N MET A 37 0.35 14.31 10.18
CA MET A 37 1.51 13.55 10.67
C MET A 37 1.32 12.09 10.30
N GLN A 38 1.79 11.70 9.13
CA GLN A 38 1.60 10.37 8.55
C GLN A 38 2.90 9.57 8.67
N GLY A 39 2.90 8.52 9.48
CA GLY A 39 4.09 7.70 9.74
C GLY A 39 4.73 7.11 8.47
N ASP A 40 3.93 6.61 7.54
CA ASP A 40 4.45 6.04 6.29
C ASP A 40 5.05 7.11 5.36
N ASN A 41 4.52 8.33 5.35
CA ASN A 41 5.09 9.43 4.56
C ASN A 41 6.45 9.90 5.13
N ILE A 42 6.58 9.95 6.45
CA ILE A 42 7.87 10.23 7.10
C ILE A 42 8.88 9.18 6.67
N LYS A 43 8.54 7.88 6.81
CA LYS A 43 9.42 6.79 6.38
C LYS A 43 9.74 6.84 4.89
N ALA A 44 8.76 7.16 4.04
CA ALA A 44 8.99 7.31 2.59
C ALA A 44 10.01 8.41 2.29
N THR A 45 10.00 9.53 3.02
CA THR A 45 11.01 10.58 2.90
C THR A 45 12.40 10.06 3.27
N GLY A 46 12.53 9.28 4.33
CA GLY A 46 13.81 8.68 4.74
C GLY A 46 14.29 7.51 3.87
N MET A 47 13.41 6.91 3.06
CA MET A 47 13.76 5.78 2.18
C MET A 47 14.60 6.16 0.94
N GLY A 48 15.05 7.37 0.83
CA GLY A 48 15.90 7.82 -0.28
C GLY A 48 15.43 9.07 -1.01
N SER A 49 14.38 9.75 -0.52
CA SER A 49 13.92 11.01 -1.13
C SER A 49 15.00 12.07 -1.10
N SER A 50 15.73 12.23 0.03
CA SER A 50 16.83 13.20 0.15
C SER A 50 17.95 12.96 -0.85
N GLN A 51 18.31 11.69 -1.10
CA GLN A 51 19.34 11.35 -2.07
C GLN A 51 18.84 11.59 -3.50
N MET A 52 17.57 11.30 -3.79
CA MET A 52 16.98 11.59 -5.09
C MET A 52 16.88 13.10 -5.34
N ASP A 53 16.62 13.89 -4.31
CA ASP A 53 16.64 15.34 -4.39
C ASP A 53 18.06 15.87 -4.69
N GLN A 54 19.08 15.37 -4.00
CA GLN A 54 20.48 15.70 -4.29
C GLN A 54 20.91 15.30 -5.71
N TYR A 55 20.46 14.10 -6.17
CA TYR A 55 20.70 13.68 -7.54
C TYR A 55 20.01 14.59 -8.55
N ALA A 56 18.78 15.02 -8.25
CA ALA A 56 18.01 15.95 -9.06
C ALA A 56 18.75 17.29 -9.29
N GLU A 57 19.44 17.79 -8.27
CA GLU A 57 20.19 19.04 -8.32
C GLU A 57 21.45 18.95 -9.20
N THR A 58 22.03 17.77 -9.33
CA THR A 58 23.30 17.53 -10.05
C THR A 58 23.12 16.86 -11.40
N ALA A 59 21.90 16.38 -11.74
CA ALA A 59 21.66 15.63 -12.97
C ALA A 59 21.71 16.50 -14.23
N GLN A 60 22.19 15.90 -15.33
CA GLN A 60 22.20 16.52 -16.66
C GLN A 60 20.81 16.44 -17.32
N PRO A 61 20.47 17.36 -18.24
CA PRO A 61 19.23 17.28 -18.99
C PRO A 61 19.06 15.93 -19.72
N GLY A 62 17.95 15.23 -19.47
CA GLY A 62 17.66 13.91 -20.03
C GLY A 62 18.26 12.73 -19.27
N GLU A 63 18.95 12.98 -18.17
CA GLU A 63 19.41 11.94 -17.25
C GLU A 63 18.27 11.42 -16.38
N PHE A 64 18.29 10.13 -16.07
CA PHE A 64 17.38 9.51 -15.13
C PHE A 64 18.09 8.43 -14.30
N SER A 65 17.59 8.16 -13.11
CA SER A 65 18.01 7.03 -12.28
C SER A 65 16.80 6.33 -11.67
N VAL A 66 16.82 5.01 -11.70
CA VAL A 66 15.89 4.13 -11.01
C VAL A 66 16.63 3.18 -10.08
N TRP A 67 17.76 3.62 -9.57
CA TRP A 67 18.57 2.96 -8.55
C TRP A 67 18.68 3.88 -7.33
N SER A 68 18.49 3.34 -6.14
CA SER A 68 18.79 4.01 -4.88
C SER A 68 19.90 3.26 -4.16
N ASP A 69 20.88 3.95 -3.69
CA ASP A 69 21.97 3.48 -2.82
C ASP A 69 21.81 3.93 -1.37
N ALA A 70 20.70 4.62 -1.05
CA ALA A 70 20.40 5.10 0.28
C ALA A 70 20.17 3.97 1.30
N MET A 71 19.71 2.80 0.87
CA MET A 71 19.34 1.70 1.76
C MET A 71 19.75 0.33 1.21
N PHE A 72 19.96 -0.63 2.13
CA PHE A 72 20.29 -2.03 1.81
C PHE A 72 21.49 -2.18 0.86
N GLY A 73 22.48 -1.27 0.98
CA GLY A 73 23.66 -1.26 0.12
C GLY A 73 23.40 -0.98 -1.35
N GLY A 74 22.18 -0.70 -1.75
CA GLY A 74 21.72 -0.39 -3.10
C GLY A 74 20.61 -1.33 -3.59
N MET A 75 19.58 -0.74 -4.22
CA MET A 75 18.45 -1.49 -4.78
C MET A 75 17.73 -0.69 -5.88
N PRO A 76 16.99 -1.37 -6.79
CA PRO A 76 16.10 -0.68 -7.74
C PRO A 76 15.06 0.15 -7.00
N TYR A 77 14.80 1.37 -7.50
CA TYR A 77 13.84 2.31 -6.94
C TYR A 77 12.78 2.68 -7.96
N VAL A 78 11.54 2.22 -7.76
CA VAL A 78 10.46 2.29 -8.76
C VAL A 78 10.10 3.72 -9.15
N THR A 79 10.12 4.65 -8.19
CA THR A 79 9.78 6.06 -8.44
C THR A 79 10.94 6.86 -9.04
N GLY A 80 12.20 6.49 -8.77
CA GLY A 80 13.41 7.06 -9.36
C GLY A 80 13.44 8.58 -9.54
N TYR A 81 14.47 9.05 -10.20
CA TYR A 81 14.63 10.45 -10.62
C TYR A 81 14.63 10.56 -12.16
N GLY A 82 14.10 11.67 -12.68
CA GLY A 82 14.13 11.98 -14.11
C GLY A 82 13.16 11.14 -14.94
N GLN A 83 13.24 11.27 -16.25
CA GLN A 83 12.36 10.58 -17.20
C GLN A 83 13.17 9.90 -18.30
N ALA A 84 12.94 8.59 -18.45
CA ALA A 84 13.59 7.79 -19.50
C ALA A 84 13.00 8.00 -20.91
N ALA A 85 11.84 8.68 -21.00
CA ALA A 85 11.16 8.98 -22.28
C ALA A 85 10.67 10.43 -22.31
N PRO A 86 10.40 10.99 -23.50
CA PRO A 86 9.89 12.35 -23.65
C PRO A 86 8.59 12.55 -22.88
N SER A 87 8.46 13.68 -22.18
CA SER A 87 7.23 14.09 -21.53
C SER A 87 6.20 14.47 -22.58
N MET A 88 5.09 13.72 -22.63
CA MET A 88 3.96 13.98 -23.52
C MET A 88 2.74 14.42 -22.70
N PRO A 89 1.84 15.27 -23.26
CA PRO A 89 0.54 15.52 -22.65
C PRO A 89 -0.18 14.21 -22.37
N SER A 90 -0.67 14.05 -21.14
CA SER A 90 -1.20 12.76 -20.67
C SER A 90 -2.66 12.88 -20.26
N TYR A 91 -3.38 11.75 -20.33
CA TYR A 91 -4.73 11.60 -19.77
C TYR A 91 -4.73 11.84 -18.23
N SER A 92 -3.58 11.73 -17.57
CA SER A 92 -3.43 12.01 -16.13
C SER A 92 -3.74 13.46 -15.74
N ILE A 93 -3.91 14.35 -16.73
CA ILE A 93 -4.43 15.71 -16.49
C ILE A 93 -5.79 15.67 -15.77
N VAL A 94 -6.59 14.63 -15.98
CA VAL A 94 -7.87 14.43 -15.27
C VAL A 94 -7.64 14.19 -13.79
N ASP A 95 -6.70 13.33 -13.44
CA ASP A 95 -6.29 13.04 -12.06
C ASP A 95 -5.68 14.28 -11.40
N GLY A 96 -4.74 14.93 -12.08
CA GLY A 96 -4.08 16.15 -11.60
C GLY A 96 -5.07 17.29 -11.35
N TRP A 97 -6.08 17.44 -12.21
CA TRP A 97 -7.12 18.46 -12.02
C TRP A 97 -8.00 18.14 -10.81
N LEU A 98 -8.46 16.90 -10.64
CA LEU A 98 -9.26 16.48 -9.49
C LEU A 98 -8.50 16.66 -8.17
N LYS A 99 -7.21 16.27 -8.14
CA LYS A 99 -6.35 16.45 -6.98
C LYS A 99 -6.13 17.92 -6.66
N LYS A 100 -5.91 18.77 -7.67
CA LYS A 100 -5.72 20.20 -7.48
C LYS A 100 -7.00 20.90 -6.96
N VAL A 101 -8.17 20.54 -7.48
CA VAL A 101 -9.46 21.10 -7.03
C VAL A 101 -9.78 20.64 -5.61
N GLY A 102 -9.49 19.36 -5.27
CA GLY A 102 -9.72 18.82 -3.94
C GLY A 102 -8.80 19.36 -2.85
N TYR A 103 -7.67 19.97 -3.22
CA TYR A 103 -6.69 20.62 -2.37
C TYR A 103 -5.95 19.67 -1.40
N GLY A 104 -4.70 19.37 -1.70
CA GLY A 104 -3.81 18.56 -0.82
C GLY A 104 -4.41 17.22 -0.40
N ASP A 105 -4.32 16.89 0.88
CA ASP A 105 -4.82 15.63 1.44
C ASP A 105 -6.35 15.49 1.37
N ALA A 106 -7.10 16.59 1.37
CA ALA A 106 -8.55 16.59 1.21
C ALA A 106 -9.00 16.05 -0.17
N ALA A 107 -8.12 16.11 -1.17
CA ALA A 107 -8.40 15.60 -2.50
C ALA A 107 -8.69 14.09 -2.52
N MET A 108 -8.13 13.31 -1.59
CA MET A 108 -8.36 11.86 -1.51
C MET A 108 -9.85 11.55 -1.28
N VAL A 109 -10.47 12.24 -0.34
CA VAL A 109 -11.91 12.09 -0.04
C VAL A 109 -12.75 12.73 -1.15
N PHE A 110 -12.33 13.88 -1.67
CA PHE A 110 -13.03 14.58 -2.76
C PHE A 110 -13.16 13.70 -4.02
N VAL A 111 -12.08 13.01 -4.44
CA VAL A 111 -12.10 12.07 -5.56
C VAL A 111 -13.11 10.96 -5.33
N GLY A 112 -13.12 10.36 -4.12
CA GLY A 112 -14.10 9.33 -3.76
C GLY A 112 -15.55 9.83 -3.87
N LEU A 113 -15.84 11.02 -3.34
CA LEU A 113 -17.16 11.65 -3.42
C LEU A 113 -17.61 11.87 -4.87
N VAL A 114 -16.75 12.45 -5.70
CA VAL A 114 -17.07 12.76 -7.11
C VAL A 114 -17.27 11.48 -7.92
N CYS A 115 -16.39 10.50 -7.77
CA CYS A 115 -16.44 9.26 -8.53
C CYS A 115 -17.65 8.40 -8.16
N PHE A 116 -17.99 8.30 -6.87
CA PHE A 116 -19.17 7.54 -6.44
C PHE A 116 -20.48 8.26 -6.83
N TYR A 117 -20.51 9.57 -6.71
CA TYR A 117 -21.63 10.37 -7.21
C TYR A 117 -21.86 10.15 -8.72
N LEU A 118 -20.78 10.12 -9.52
CA LEU A 118 -20.85 9.81 -10.94
C LEU A 118 -21.45 8.42 -11.19
N LEU A 119 -21.01 7.40 -10.45
CA LEU A 119 -21.56 6.04 -10.56
C LEU A 119 -23.07 6.03 -10.26
N MET A 120 -23.50 6.71 -9.20
CA MET A 120 -24.93 6.78 -8.85
C MET A 120 -25.74 7.50 -9.94
N CYS A 121 -25.22 8.60 -10.49
CA CYS A 121 -25.85 9.29 -11.61
C CYS A 121 -25.96 8.39 -12.86
N VAL A 122 -24.91 7.63 -13.18
CA VAL A 122 -24.90 6.65 -14.26
C VAL A 122 -25.93 5.54 -14.01
N MET A 123 -26.10 5.10 -12.77
CA MET A 123 -27.14 4.15 -12.39
C MET A 123 -28.56 4.74 -12.47
N GLY A 124 -28.70 6.04 -12.72
CA GLY A 124 -29.98 6.73 -12.83
C GLY A 124 -30.60 7.04 -11.45
N VAL A 125 -29.78 7.19 -10.43
CA VAL A 125 -30.20 7.63 -9.10
C VAL A 125 -30.41 9.15 -9.10
N ASN A 126 -31.42 9.64 -8.38
CA ASN A 126 -31.62 11.08 -8.18
C ASN A 126 -30.40 11.71 -7.50
N TRP A 127 -30.06 12.93 -7.92
CA TRP A 127 -28.86 13.64 -7.47
C TRP A 127 -28.75 13.82 -5.95
N TRP A 128 -29.87 14.07 -5.22
CA TRP A 128 -29.89 14.12 -3.76
C TRP A 128 -29.50 12.77 -3.13
N LEU A 129 -30.08 11.69 -3.66
CA LEU A 129 -29.79 10.35 -3.17
C LEU A 129 -28.39 9.89 -3.60
N ALA A 130 -27.89 10.38 -4.78
CA ALA A 130 -26.52 10.16 -5.20
C ALA A 130 -25.50 10.80 -4.26
N ILE A 131 -25.82 11.96 -3.66
CA ILE A 131 -25.02 12.58 -2.60
C ILE A 131 -24.93 11.69 -1.36
N ALA A 132 -26.06 11.11 -0.92
CA ALA A 132 -26.07 10.18 0.22
C ALA A 132 -25.14 8.98 -0.04
N GLY A 133 -25.17 8.44 -1.27
CA GLY A 133 -24.26 7.36 -1.66
C GLY A 133 -22.79 7.78 -1.67
N ALA A 134 -22.49 8.97 -2.16
CA ALA A 134 -21.12 9.51 -2.15
C ALA A 134 -20.59 9.65 -0.71
N PHE A 135 -21.41 10.12 0.23
CA PHE A 135 -21.05 10.19 1.64
C PHE A 135 -20.81 8.80 2.23
N ALA A 136 -21.72 7.84 1.98
CA ALA A 136 -21.62 6.48 2.46
C ALA A 136 -20.33 5.76 2.00
N PHE A 137 -19.86 6.08 0.82
CA PHE A 137 -18.63 5.50 0.27
C PHE A 137 -17.38 6.23 0.75
N ALA A 138 -17.33 7.56 0.57
CA ALA A 138 -16.09 8.31 0.77
C ALA A 138 -15.71 8.47 2.25
N PHE A 139 -16.70 8.52 3.15
CA PHE A 139 -16.52 8.58 4.61
C PHE A 139 -16.65 7.21 5.29
N ALA A 140 -16.62 6.08 4.56
CA ALA A 140 -16.42 4.78 5.22
C ALA A 140 -15.09 4.80 5.98
N SER A 141 -15.08 4.40 7.26
CA SER A 141 -13.96 4.71 8.18
C SER A 141 -12.60 4.24 7.68
N TYR A 142 -12.53 3.12 6.97
CA TYR A 142 -11.29 2.63 6.39
C TYR A 142 -10.61 3.66 5.49
N ASN A 143 -11.39 4.45 4.71
CA ASN A 143 -10.84 5.46 3.80
C ASN A 143 -10.17 6.61 4.56
N ILE A 144 -10.70 6.97 5.71
CA ILE A 144 -10.14 8.04 6.57
C ILE A 144 -8.93 7.52 7.36
N ILE A 145 -9.02 6.31 7.90
CA ILE A 145 -7.94 5.66 8.66
C ILE A 145 -6.70 5.46 7.80
N ILE A 146 -6.84 5.04 6.54
CA ILE A 146 -5.69 4.88 5.65
C ILE A 146 -5.05 6.21 5.23
N ILE A 147 -5.82 7.31 5.25
CA ILE A 147 -5.28 8.67 5.03
C ILE A 147 -4.44 9.08 6.24
N GLU A 148 -4.95 8.86 7.44
CA GLU A 148 -4.20 9.11 8.69
C GLU A 148 -2.88 8.33 8.72
N ALA A 149 -2.92 7.04 8.34
CA ALA A 149 -1.73 6.19 8.29
C ALA A 149 -0.71 6.55 7.17
N GLY A 150 -1.07 7.42 6.21
CA GLY A 150 -0.19 7.84 5.11
C GLY A 150 -0.31 7.01 3.83
N HIS A 151 -1.32 6.18 3.71
CA HIS A 151 -1.52 5.32 2.53
C HIS A 151 -2.20 6.06 1.36
N ILE A 152 -1.61 7.15 0.89
CA ILE A 152 -2.14 8.06 -0.14
C ILE A 152 -2.54 7.32 -1.42
N VAL A 153 -1.66 6.44 -1.91
CA VAL A 153 -1.91 5.67 -3.15
C VAL A 153 -3.13 4.75 -3.03
N LYS A 154 -3.36 4.14 -1.85
CA LYS A 154 -4.56 3.33 -1.59
C LYS A 154 -5.83 4.16 -1.67
N ALA A 155 -5.84 5.33 -1.03
CA ALA A 155 -7.00 6.21 -0.98
C ALA A 155 -7.45 6.63 -2.39
N TYR A 156 -6.52 7.01 -3.27
CA TYR A 156 -6.86 7.36 -4.64
C TYR A 156 -7.34 6.16 -5.47
N VAL A 157 -6.71 4.98 -5.35
CA VAL A 157 -7.19 3.78 -6.07
C VAL A 157 -8.60 3.42 -5.65
N ILE A 158 -8.91 3.44 -4.35
CA ILE A 158 -10.28 3.24 -3.84
C ILE A 158 -11.22 4.29 -4.43
N GLY A 159 -10.80 5.56 -4.42
CA GLY A 159 -11.60 6.67 -4.96
C GLY A 159 -11.99 6.49 -6.43
N TYR A 160 -11.15 5.86 -7.26
CA TYR A 160 -11.43 5.62 -8.69
C TYR A 160 -12.23 4.35 -9.00
N MET A 161 -12.37 3.40 -8.07
CA MET A 161 -13.15 2.16 -8.29
C MET A 161 -14.56 2.41 -8.85
N PRO A 162 -15.34 3.39 -8.35
CA PRO A 162 -16.69 3.65 -8.86
C PRO A 162 -16.73 4.03 -10.34
N VAL A 163 -15.68 4.66 -10.88
CA VAL A 163 -15.61 5.04 -12.31
C VAL A 163 -15.55 3.81 -13.20
N THR A 164 -14.76 2.79 -12.79
CA THR A 164 -14.68 1.51 -13.50
C THR A 164 -16.06 0.84 -13.57
N LEU A 165 -16.79 0.79 -12.43
CA LEU A 165 -18.13 0.22 -12.39
C LEU A 165 -19.16 1.05 -13.18
N ALA A 166 -19.02 2.38 -13.20
CA ALA A 166 -19.85 3.27 -14.01
C ALA A 166 -19.67 2.97 -15.50
N GLY A 167 -18.43 2.79 -15.95
CA GLY A 167 -18.10 2.38 -17.32
C GLY A 167 -18.73 1.04 -17.68
N MET A 168 -18.60 0.01 -16.83
CA MET A 168 -19.23 -1.30 -17.02
C MET A 168 -20.76 -1.18 -17.12
N ALA A 169 -21.38 -0.40 -16.22
CA ALA A 169 -22.83 -0.22 -16.21
C ALA A 169 -23.34 0.41 -17.51
N LEU A 170 -22.60 1.36 -18.09
CA LEU A 170 -22.92 1.97 -19.38
C LEU A 170 -22.72 0.99 -20.55
N LEU A 171 -21.62 0.22 -20.56
CA LEU A 171 -21.36 -0.79 -21.59
C LEU A 171 -22.47 -1.86 -21.61
N PHE A 172 -22.92 -2.32 -20.45
CA PHE A 172 -24.01 -3.29 -20.33
C PHE A 172 -25.38 -2.74 -20.78
N ARG A 173 -25.53 -1.41 -20.80
CA ARG A 173 -26.70 -0.71 -21.32
C ARG A 173 -26.54 -0.23 -22.78
N ARG A 174 -25.50 -0.70 -23.50
CA ARG A 174 -25.17 -0.35 -24.89
C ARG A 174 -24.77 1.12 -25.11
N SER A 175 -24.46 1.86 -24.07
CA SER A 175 -23.84 3.19 -24.17
C SER A 175 -22.34 3.06 -24.39
N TYR A 176 -21.95 2.55 -25.56
CA TYR A 176 -20.60 2.08 -25.85
C TYR A 176 -19.55 3.18 -25.75
N LEU A 177 -19.80 4.39 -26.28
CA LEU A 177 -18.80 5.48 -26.26
C LEU A 177 -18.43 5.88 -24.85
N TRP A 178 -19.39 6.35 -24.05
CA TRP A 178 -19.12 6.82 -22.69
C TRP A 178 -18.83 5.65 -21.72
N GLY A 179 -19.38 4.47 -22.02
CA GLY A 179 -19.03 3.26 -21.27
C GLY A 179 -17.57 2.88 -21.46
N ALA A 180 -17.04 2.91 -22.70
CA ALA A 180 -15.65 2.67 -22.98
C ALA A 180 -14.73 3.75 -22.36
N VAL A 181 -15.11 5.04 -22.49
CA VAL A 181 -14.36 6.16 -21.91
C VAL A 181 -14.23 6.01 -20.39
N LEU A 182 -15.35 5.81 -19.68
CA LEU A 182 -15.30 5.70 -18.21
C LEU A 182 -14.62 4.42 -17.76
N PHE A 183 -14.84 3.29 -18.44
CA PHE A 183 -14.19 2.03 -18.10
C PHE A 183 -12.67 2.11 -18.30
N LEU A 184 -12.23 2.64 -19.43
CA LEU A 184 -10.83 2.89 -19.75
C LEU A 184 -10.18 3.82 -18.70
N LEU A 185 -10.81 4.97 -18.41
CA LEU A 185 -10.28 5.93 -17.43
C LEU A 185 -10.23 5.35 -16.02
N GLY A 186 -11.30 4.66 -15.58
CA GLY A 186 -11.34 4.05 -14.24
C GLY A 186 -10.22 3.04 -14.04
N VAL A 187 -9.98 2.16 -15.03
CA VAL A 187 -8.88 1.18 -14.97
C VAL A 187 -7.52 1.88 -15.06
N ALA A 188 -7.35 2.81 -16.00
CA ALA A 188 -6.07 3.50 -16.21
C ALA A 188 -5.66 4.33 -14.98
N LEU A 189 -6.59 5.08 -14.36
CA LEU A 189 -6.34 5.89 -13.18
C LEU A 189 -6.11 5.02 -11.92
N SER A 190 -6.79 3.88 -11.79
CA SER A 190 -6.50 2.91 -10.73
C SER A 190 -5.07 2.36 -10.83
N LEU A 191 -4.62 2.01 -12.03
CA LEU A 191 -3.24 1.55 -12.26
C LEU A 191 -2.21 2.67 -12.06
N ALA A 192 -2.50 3.89 -12.54
CA ALA A 192 -1.60 5.05 -12.42
C ALA A 192 -1.31 5.45 -10.98
N ASN A 193 -2.26 5.26 -10.06
CA ASN A 193 -2.07 5.51 -8.64
C ASN A 193 -1.32 4.39 -7.91
N GLY A 194 -0.97 3.28 -8.57
CA GLY A 194 0.12 2.38 -8.18
C GLY A 194 -0.19 1.32 -7.10
N HIS A 195 -1.41 1.24 -6.53
CA HIS A 195 -1.72 0.18 -5.56
C HIS A 195 -2.36 -1.05 -6.23
N ILE A 196 -1.49 -1.93 -6.77
CA ILE A 196 -1.88 -3.08 -7.61
C ILE A 196 -2.83 -4.04 -6.86
N GLN A 197 -2.63 -4.29 -5.57
CA GLN A 197 -3.44 -5.22 -4.77
C GLN A 197 -4.92 -4.78 -4.69
N ILE A 198 -5.20 -3.50 -4.48
CA ILE A 198 -6.57 -2.98 -4.45
C ILE A 198 -7.20 -3.05 -5.85
N THR A 199 -6.44 -2.70 -6.89
CA THR A 199 -6.89 -2.86 -8.28
C THR A 199 -7.20 -4.32 -8.60
N TYR A 200 -6.40 -5.26 -8.10
CA TYR A 200 -6.65 -6.70 -8.24
C TYR A 200 -7.98 -7.13 -7.60
N TYR A 201 -8.29 -6.67 -6.39
CA TYR A 201 -9.58 -6.95 -5.75
C TYR A 201 -10.76 -6.37 -6.54
N LEU A 202 -10.59 -5.18 -7.12
CA LEU A 202 -11.59 -4.61 -8.03
C LEU A 202 -11.77 -5.47 -9.29
N VAL A 203 -10.70 -5.99 -9.87
CA VAL A 203 -10.76 -6.89 -11.04
C VAL A 203 -11.56 -8.15 -10.71
N LEU A 204 -11.35 -8.76 -9.53
CA LEU A 204 -12.13 -9.93 -9.10
C LEU A 204 -13.63 -9.61 -9.01
N LEU A 205 -14.01 -8.46 -8.45
CA LEU A 205 -15.41 -8.01 -8.45
C LEU A 205 -15.92 -7.79 -9.87
N CYS A 206 -15.17 -7.10 -10.73
CA CYS A 206 -15.54 -6.84 -12.12
C CYS A 206 -15.75 -8.14 -12.92
N LEU A 207 -14.93 -9.17 -12.68
CA LEU A 207 -15.08 -10.48 -13.31
C LEU A 207 -16.38 -11.15 -12.88
N LEU A 208 -16.75 -11.12 -11.60
CA LEU A 208 -18.01 -11.69 -11.11
C LEU A 208 -19.22 -10.96 -11.70
N ILE A 209 -19.19 -9.62 -11.74
CA ILE A 209 -20.23 -8.80 -12.38
C ILE A 209 -20.32 -9.10 -13.88
N TYR A 210 -19.17 -9.26 -14.56
CA TYR A 210 -19.12 -9.61 -15.97
C TYR A 210 -19.69 -11.02 -16.23
N ILE A 211 -19.38 -12.00 -15.40
CA ILE A 211 -19.98 -13.35 -15.48
C ILE A 211 -21.49 -13.26 -15.38
N GLY A 212 -22.02 -12.46 -14.45
CA GLY A 212 -23.46 -12.22 -14.34
C GLY A 212 -24.08 -11.61 -15.59
N TYR A 213 -23.39 -10.67 -16.22
CA TYR A 213 -23.79 -10.09 -17.50
C TYR A 213 -23.75 -11.14 -18.63
N ALA A 214 -22.67 -11.91 -18.74
CA ALA A 214 -22.50 -12.95 -19.76
C ALA A 214 -23.58 -14.02 -19.65
N VAL A 215 -23.83 -14.56 -18.43
CA VAL A 215 -24.91 -15.56 -18.19
C VAL A 215 -26.27 -15.02 -18.65
N ARG A 216 -26.57 -13.76 -18.33
CA ARG A 216 -27.81 -13.13 -18.77
C ARG A 216 -27.88 -13.04 -20.30
N LYS A 217 -26.81 -12.58 -20.97
CA LYS A 217 -26.78 -12.41 -22.42
C LYS A 217 -26.83 -13.74 -23.17
N ILE A 218 -26.21 -14.78 -22.64
CA ILE A 218 -26.29 -16.14 -23.19
C ILE A 218 -27.73 -16.69 -23.06
N LYS A 219 -28.39 -16.49 -21.89
CA LYS A 219 -29.79 -16.88 -21.72
C LYS A 219 -30.75 -16.12 -22.64
N GLU A 220 -30.47 -14.83 -22.87
CA GLU A 220 -31.20 -13.99 -23.82
C GLU A 220 -30.87 -14.31 -25.31
N LYS A 221 -29.92 -15.23 -25.59
CA LYS A 221 -29.36 -15.54 -26.93
C LYS A 221 -28.80 -14.31 -27.66
N ALA A 222 -28.40 -13.28 -26.92
CA ALA A 222 -27.87 -12.02 -27.41
C ALA A 222 -26.34 -12.05 -27.61
N TYR A 223 -25.81 -13.08 -28.26
CA TYR A 223 -24.37 -13.35 -28.42
C TYR A 223 -23.59 -12.22 -29.06
N GLY A 224 -24.18 -11.56 -30.10
CA GLY A 224 -23.51 -10.42 -30.76
C GLY A 224 -23.30 -9.23 -29.86
N GLU A 225 -24.24 -8.96 -28.95
CA GLU A 225 -24.09 -7.89 -27.94
C GLU A 225 -23.06 -8.25 -26.89
N TRP A 226 -23.11 -9.49 -26.44
CA TRP A 226 -22.13 -10.00 -25.49
C TRP A 226 -20.71 -9.92 -26.04
N LEU A 227 -20.49 -10.44 -27.26
CA LEU A 227 -19.19 -10.41 -27.94
C LEU A 227 -18.70 -8.97 -28.15
N LYS A 228 -19.55 -8.09 -28.65
CA LYS A 228 -19.21 -6.67 -28.89
C LYS A 228 -18.79 -5.99 -27.57
N THR A 229 -19.55 -6.15 -26.50
CA THR A 229 -19.24 -5.57 -25.19
C THR A 229 -17.93 -6.13 -24.65
N SER A 230 -17.70 -7.43 -24.77
CA SER A 230 -16.47 -8.10 -24.34
C SER A 230 -15.25 -7.58 -25.06
N LEU A 231 -15.32 -7.47 -26.41
CA LEU A 231 -14.22 -6.91 -27.22
C LEU A 231 -13.89 -5.48 -26.83
N ILE A 232 -14.92 -4.63 -26.60
CA ILE A 232 -14.70 -3.26 -26.13
C ILE A 232 -14.02 -3.25 -24.75
N MET A 233 -14.48 -4.08 -23.81
CA MET A 233 -13.88 -4.15 -22.48
C MET A 233 -12.41 -4.61 -22.54
N VAL A 234 -12.12 -5.65 -23.31
CA VAL A 234 -10.74 -6.12 -23.51
C VAL A 234 -9.86 -5.03 -24.12
N ALA A 235 -10.34 -4.36 -25.18
CA ALA A 235 -9.62 -3.25 -25.80
C ALA A 235 -9.34 -2.11 -24.80
N CYS A 236 -10.34 -1.76 -23.96
CA CYS A 236 -10.15 -0.76 -22.91
C CYS A 236 -9.13 -1.18 -21.86
N VAL A 237 -9.12 -2.45 -21.44
CA VAL A 237 -8.12 -2.95 -20.47
C VAL A 237 -6.72 -2.88 -21.08
N VAL A 238 -6.54 -3.34 -22.32
CA VAL A 238 -5.24 -3.25 -23.01
C VAL A 238 -4.78 -1.80 -23.11
N LEU A 239 -5.65 -0.89 -23.57
CA LEU A 239 -5.36 0.53 -23.64
C LEU A 239 -5.08 1.17 -22.28
N ALA A 240 -5.70 0.69 -21.18
CA ALA A 240 -5.47 1.19 -19.83
C ALA A 240 -4.14 0.70 -19.23
N VAL A 241 -3.67 -0.48 -19.64
CA VAL A 241 -2.39 -1.05 -19.20
C VAL A 241 -1.21 -0.34 -19.84
N LEU A 242 -1.27 -0.02 -21.12
CA LEU A 242 -0.15 0.56 -21.88
C LEU A 242 0.43 1.86 -21.25
N PRO A 243 -0.35 2.87 -20.83
CA PRO A 243 0.18 4.08 -20.22
C PRO A 243 0.80 3.84 -18.83
N ASN A 244 0.56 2.68 -18.24
CA ASN A 244 1.10 2.26 -16.96
C ASN A 244 2.22 1.21 -17.10
N ALA A 245 2.67 0.95 -18.35
CA ALA A 245 3.64 -0.09 -18.67
C ALA A 245 4.96 0.09 -17.91
N GLN A 246 5.44 1.33 -17.76
CA GLN A 246 6.67 1.63 -17.02
C GLN A 246 6.58 1.18 -15.55
N GLY A 247 5.58 1.62 -14.81
CA GLY A 247 5.39 1.24 -13.41
C GLY A 247 5.08 -0.25 -13.24
N MET A 248 4.32 -0.84 -14.17
CA MET A 248 4.01 -2.27 -14.16
C MET A 248 5.27 -3.12 -14.44
N TYR A 249 6.10 -2.72 -15.39
CA TYR A 249 7.37 -3.38 -15.67
C TYR A 249 8.30 -3.32 -14.44
N SER A 250 8.47 -2.15 -13.84
CA SER A 250 9.31 -1.98 -12.65
C SER A 250 8.82 -2.85 -11.48
N ASN A 251 7.52 -2.88 -11.24
CA ASN A 251 6.94 -3.73 -10.19
C ASN A 251 7.07 -5.22 -10.49
N TRP A 252 6.96 -5.62 -11.76
CA TRP A 252 7.14 -7.01 -12.19
C TRP A 252 8.59 -7.44 -12.05
N ASP A 253 9.54 -6.64 -12.56
CA ASP A 253 10.97 -6.92 -12.51
C ASP A 253 11.48 -6.99 -11.05
N LEU A 254 11.24 -5.94 -10.27
CA LEU A 254 11.58 -5.91 -8.85
C LEU A 254 10.87 -7.03 -8.07
N GLY A 255 9.62 -7.34 -8.42
CA GLY A 255 8.85 -8.41 -7.79
C GLY A 255 9.50 -9.78 -7.90
N GLN A 256 10.21 -10.07 -8.99
CA GLN A 256 10.91 -11.35 -9.18
C GLN A 256 12.19 -11.46 -8.33
N HIS A 257 12.89 -10.35 -8.13
CA HIS A 257 14.18 -10.30 -7.42
C HIS A 257 14.04 -9.94 -5.93
N SER A 258 12.82 -9.61 -5.49
CA SER A 258 12.54 -9.21 -4.11
C SER A 258 12.04 -10.37 -3.25
N ILE A 259 11.79 -10.08 -1.96
CA ILE A 259 11.14 -11.02 -1.02
C ILE A 259 9.78 -11.56 -1.51
N ARG A 260 9.21 -10.99 -2.59
CA ARG A 260 7.99 -11.45 -3.26
C ARG A 260 8.27 -12.45 -4.39
N GLY A 261 9.55 -12.65 -4.75
CA GLY A 261 10.03 -13.65 -5.72
C GLY A 261 10.33 -14.98 -5.06
N ALA A 262 10.82 -15.95 -5.85
CA ALA A 262 11.30 -17.22 -5.35
C ALA A 262 12.67 -17.07 -4.68
N SER A 263 12.92 -17.86 -3.63
CA SER A 263 14.27 -18.07 -3.09
C SER A 263 15.06 -19.03 -3.97
N GLU A 264 16.36 -18.81 -4.05
CA GLU A 264 17.30 -19.77 -4.66
C GLU A 264 17.81 -20.80 -3.62
N LEU A 265 17.59 -20.55 -2.33
CA LEU A 265 17.96 -21.46 -1.25
C LEU A 265 16.98 -22.64 -1.17
N THR A 266 17.51 -23.80 -0.79
CA THR A 266 16.71 -25.00 -0.55
C THR A 266 15.84 -24.79 0.70
N PRO A 267 14.50 -25.00 0.62
CA PRO A 267 13.62 -24.85 1.77
C PRO A 267 14.03 -25.80 2.90
N LYS A 268 14.25 -25.26 4.09
CA LYS A 268 14.54 -26.06 5.29
C LYS A 268 13.22 -26.56 5.92
N PRO A 269 13.20 -27.77 6.53
CA PRO A 269 12.04 -28.22 7.31
C PRO A 269 11.73 -27.25 8.44
N ASP A 270 10.44 -26.99 8.66
CA ASP A 270 9.97 -26.26 9.83
C ASP A 270 10.20 -27.04 11.14
N VAL A 271 9.86 -26.44 12.29
CA VAL A 271 10.00 -27.07 13.62
C VAL A 271 9.21 -28.39 13.74
N SER A 272 8.22 -28.61 12.85
CA SER A 272 7.42 -29.84 12.77
C SER A 272 7.99 -30.90 11.82
N GLY A 273 9.11 -30.62 11.14
CA GLY A 273 9.74 -31.49 10.15
C GLY A 273 9.06 -31.47 8.76
N LYS A 274 8.11 -30.56 8.54
CA LYS A 274 7.41 -30.40 7.26
C LYS A 274 8.21 -29.46 6.37
N VAL A 275 8.65 -29.94 5.23
CA VAL A 275 9.25 -29.11 4.18
C VAL A 275 8.12 -28.42 3.43
N GLU A 276 7.94 -27.13 3.62
CA GLU A 276 7.03 -26.34 2.76
C GLU A 276 7.60 -26.31 1.34
N LYS A 277 6.73 -26.50 0.35
CA LYS A 277 7.13 -26.30 -1.05
C LYS A 277 7.64 -24.88 -1.20
N ALA A 278 8.77 -24.74 -1.92
CA ALA A 278 9.33 -23.42 -2.23
C ALA A 278 8.23 -22.47 -2.71
N SER A 279 7.90 -21.49 -1.89
CA SER A 279 6.87 -20.51 -2.24
C SER A 279 7.38 -19.68 -3.40
N THR A 280 6.58 -19.59 -4.47
CA THR A 280 6.85 -18.64 -5.57
C THR A 280 6.43 -17.21 -5.19
N GLY A 281 6.05 -16.97 -3.94
CA GLY A 281 5.52 -15.73 -3.43
C GLY A 281 6.05 -15.37 -2.04
N LEU A 282 5.22 -14.62 -1.30
CA LEU A 282 5.47 -14.30 0.10
C LEU A 282 5.38 -15.55 0.97
N ASP A 283 6.01 -15.47 2.14
CA ASP A 283 5.71 -16.37 3.23
C ASP A 283 4.22 -16.25 3.63
N LYS A 284 3.55 -17.37 3.92
CA LYS A 284 2.11 -17.43 4.19
C LYS A 284 1.76 -16.72 5.49
N ASP A 285 2.56 -16.94 6.54
CA ASP A 285 2.32 -16.31 7.85
C ASP A 285 2.51 -14.80 7.76
N TYR A 286 3.53 -14.35 7.03
CA TYR A 286 3.74 -12.94 6.74
C TYR A 286 2.61 -12.33 5.90
N ALA A 287 2.10 -13.03 4.89
CA ALA A 287 1.01 -12.56 4.05
C ALA A 287 -0.29 -12.36 4.84
N PHE A 288 -0.55 -13.24 5.82
CA PHE A 288 -1.80 -13.30 6.60
C PHE A 288 -1.70 -12.67 8.00
N GLN A 289 -0.63 -11.95 8.31
CA GLN A 289 -0.47 -11.26 9.61
C GLN A 289 -1.64 -10.33 9.93
N TRP A 290 -2.19 -9.63 8.95
CA TRP A 290 -3.38 -8.79 9.08
C TRP A 290 -4.58 -9.50 8.48
N SER A 291 -5.08 -10.51 9.19
CA SER A 291 -6.32 -11.24 8.89
C SER A 291 -7.44 -10.74 9.77
N TYR A 292 -8.61 -10.54 9.18
CA TYR A 292 -9.80 -10.11 9.90
C TYR A 292 -10.44 -11.28 10.66
N GLY A 293 -10.96 -11.04 11.88
CA GLY A 293 -11.67 -12.07 12.64
C GLY A 293 -13.12 -12.24 12.16
N TRP A 294 -13.69 -13.46 12.28
CA TRP A 294 -15.10 -13.70 11.93
C TRP A 294 -16.07 -12.80 12.69
N LYS A 295 -15.92 -12.71 14.02
CA LYS A 295 -16.76 -11.85 14.86
C LYS A 295 -16.36 -10.37 14.71
N GLU A 296 -15.12 -10.08 14.34
CA GLU A 296 -14.65 -8.73 14.08
C GLU A 296 -15.38 -8.10 12.88
N LEU A 297 -15.94 -8.89 11.95
CA LEU A 297 -16.82 -8.39 10.89
C LEU A 297 -18.02 -7.59 11.40
N MET A 298 -18.41 -7.71 12.67
CA MET A 298 -19.44 -6.87 13.28
C MET A 298 -19.04 -5.39 13.34
N THR A 299 -17.75 -5.06 13.20
CA THR A 299 -17.27 -3.67 13.13
C THR A 299 -17.87 -2.89 11.95
N VAL A 300 -18.28 -3.57 10.86
CA VAL A 300 -18.93 -2.91 9.73
C VAL A 300 -20.24 -2.21 10.11
N LEU A 301 -20.87 -2.67 11.21
CA LEU A 301 -22.13 -2.19 11.76
C LEU A 301 -21.96 -1.44 13.09
N VAL A 302 -21.02 -1.86 13.95
CA VAL A 302 -20.76 -1.30 15.29
C VAL A 302 -19.27 -1.03 15.43
N PRO A 303 -18.80 0.23 15.29
CA PRO A 303 -17.39 0.53 15.06
C PRO A 303 -16.46 0.08 16.20
N ASN A 304 -16.80 0.32 17.46
CA ASN A 304 -15.95 -0.06 18.60
C ASN A 304 -16.25 -1.45 19.19
N VAL A 305 -16.93 -2.33 18.44
CA VAL A 305 -17.22 -3.69 18.96
C VAL A 305 -15.95 -4.48 19.27
N TYR A 306 -14.83 -4.14 18.63
CA TYR A 306 -13.49 -4.68 18.91
C TYR A 306 -12.51 -3.62 19.50
N GLY A 307 -13.04 -2.55 20.14
CA GLY A 307 -12.26 -1.59 20.88
C GLY A 307 -11.55 -0.51 20.06
N GLY A 308 -11.80 -0.43 18.75
CA GLY A 308 -11.26 0.63 17.88
C GLY A 308 -9.82 0.38 17.41
N GLY A 309 -8.92 1.33 17.66
CA GLY A 309 -7.49 1.20 17.33
C GLY A 309 -6.67 0.57 18.46
N SER A 310 -5.47 0.09 18.15
CA SER A 310 -4.59 -0.57 19.11
C SER A 310 -4.14 0.31 20.27
N GLY A 311 -3.97 1.62 20.04
CA GLY A 311 -3.60 2.62 21.05
C GLY A 311 -4.79 3.51 21.43
N GLY A 312 -5.93 2.91 21.80
CA GLY A 312 -7.12 3.68 22.19
C GLY A 312 -6.94 4.48 23.48
N THR A 313 -7.71 5.58 23.60
CA THR A 313 -7.77 6.42 24.80
C THR A 313 -9.07 6.19 25.53
N LEU A 314 -8.98 6.14 26.87
CA LEU A 314 -10.10 6.03 27.79
C LEU A 314 -10.17 7.29 28.66
N ASP A 315 -11.35 7.87 28.78
CA ASP A 315 -11.61 9.07 29.57
C ASP A 315 -11.94 8.77 31.03
N SER A 316 -12.28 9.82 31.79
CA SER A 316 -12.62 9.74 33.20
C SER A 316 -13.89 8.91 33.52
N SER A 317 -14.69 8.56 32.53
CA SER A 317 -15.89 7.72 32.71
C SER A 317 -15.56 6.23 32.74
N SER A 318 -14.38 5.82 32.23
CA SER A 318 -13.95 4.43 32.12
C SER A 318 -13.61 3.81 33.48
N GLU A 319 -13.78 2.49 33.59
CA GLU A 319 -13.46 1.75 34.81
C GLU A 319 -11.95 1.73 35.07
N LEU A 320 -11.15 1.58 34.03
CA LEU A 320 -9.69 1.62 34.15
C LEU A 320 -9.20 2.96 34.71
N TYR A 321 -9.75 4.07 34.24
CA TYR A 321 -9.39 5.40 34.75
C TYR A 321 -9.72 5.53 36.26
N LYS A 322 -10.90 5.05 36.66
CA LYS A 322 -11.34 5.05 38.06
C LYS A 322 -10.46 4.19 38.96
N GLU A 323 -10.15 2.97 38.54
CA GLU A 323 -9.26 2.06 39.29
C GLU A 323 -7.81 2.58 39.34
N LEU A 324 -7.28 3.19 38.29
CA LEU A 324 -5.97 3.85 38.32
C LEU A 324 -5.92 4.95 39.39
N LYS A 325 -6.91 5.83 39.44
CA LYS A 325 -6.99 6.89 40.47
C LYS A 325 -7.12 6.32 41.89
N LYS A 326 -7.93 5.28 42.05
CA LYS A 326 -8.15 4.63 43.33
C LYS A 326 -6.84 3.98 43.87
N ASN A 327 -6.01 3.47 42.94
CA ASN A 327 -4.70 2.91 43.29
C ASN A 327 -3.56 3.95 43.30
N GLY A 328 -3.89 5.25 43.33
CA GLY A 328 -2.93 6.34 43.55
C GLY A 328 -2.13 6.75 42.32
N ALA A 329 -2.48 6.28 41.09
CA ALA A 329 -1.81 6.69 39.89
C ALA A 329 -2.15 8.15 39.53
N GLN A 330 -1.14 8.92 39.12
CA GLN A 330 -1.34 10.24 38.53
C GLN A 330 -1.74 10.07 37.07
N VAL A 331 -3.01 10.23 36.76
CA VAL A 331 -3.54 10.11 35.41
C VAL A 331 -3.93 11.51 34.88
N GLY A 332 -3.65 11.75 33.61
CA GLY A 332 -4.07 12.95 32.88
C GLY A 332 -5.58 13.01 32.65
N LYS A 333 -6.02 13.71 31.62
CA LYS A 333 -7.44 13.74 31.22
C LYS A 333 -7.90 12.40 30.63
N GLU A 334 -6.99 11.68 30.02
CA GLU A 334 -7.21 10.42 29.32
C GLU A 334 -6.08 9.43 29.64
N VAL A 335 -6.37 8.15 29.51
CA VAL A 335 -5.41 7.05 29.66
C VAL A 335 -5.31 6.31 28.35
N GLN A 336 -4.12 6.22 27.78
CA GLN A 336 -3.84 5.41 26.61
C GLN A 336 -3.64 3.95 27.02
N THR A 337 -4.33 3.03 26.34
CA THR A 337 -4.25 1.60 26.63
C THR A 337 -4.61 0.76 25.41
N TYR A 338 -4.43 -0.56 25.51
CA TYR A 338 -4.76 -1.54 24.47
C TYR A 338 -6.27 -1.85 24.44
N THR A 339 -7.07 -0.93 23.86
CA THR A 339 -8.53 -1.14 23.74
C THR A 339 -8.87 -2.18 22.68
N TYR A 340 -8.10 -2.26 21.58
CA TYR A 340 -8.29 -3.27 20.53
C TYR A 340 -7.99 -4.68 21.07
N TRP A 341 -8.86 -5.65 20.74
CA TRP A 341 -8.75 -7.03 21.18
C TRP A 341 -8.98 -8.08 20.08
N GLY A 342 -8.87 -7.68 18.80
CA GLY A 342 -8.97 -8.59 17.66
C GLY A 342 -7.68 -9.38 17.38
N ASP A 343 -7.67 -10.09 16.25
CA ASP A 343 -6.62 -11.04 15.88
C ASP A 343 -5.42 -10.40 15.13
N LYS A 344 -5.49 -9.12 14.83
CA LYS A 344 -4.40 -8.41 14.13
C LYS A 344 -3.30 -8.00 15.11
N ILE A 345 -2.06 -7.96 14.65
CA ILE A 345 -0.92 -7.52 15.46
C ILE A 345 -1.14 -6.09 15.97
N PHE A 346 -1.62 -5.22 15.08
CA PHE A 346 -2.07 -3.86 15.41
C PHE A 346 -3.05 -3.37 14.35
N THR A 347 -3.83 -2.35 14.69
CA THR A 347 -4.73 -1.65 13.76
C THR A 347 -4.85 -0.17 14.14
N SER A 348 -4.94 0.72 13.14
CA SER A 348 -5.25 2.14 13.36
C SER A 348 -6.75 2.38 13.61
N GLY A 349 -7.61 1.41 13.31
CA GLY A 349 -9.04 1.50 13.56
C GLY A 349 -9.87 0.46 12.81
N PRO A 350 -11.20 0.44 13.01
CA PRO A 350 -12.09 -0.55 12.45
C PRO A 350 -12.47 -0.26 11.00
N VAL A 351 -12.82 -1.30 10.26
CA VAL A 351 -13.58 -1.17 9.01
C VAL A 351 -15.07 -0.98 9.34
N TYR A 352 -15.58 0.25 9.18
CA TYR A 352 -16.97 0.60 9.47
C TYR A 352 -17.64 1.20 8.23
N PHE A 353 -18.79 0.66 7.83
CA PHE A 353 -19.52 1.10 6.63
C PHE A 353 -20.69 2.05 6.94
N GLY A 354 -21.02 2.21 8.21
CA GLY A 354 -22.17 2.98 8.66
C GLY A 354 -23.37 2.12 9.02
N ALA A 355 -23.94 2.34 10.19
CA ALA A 355 -25.07 1.56 10.70
C ALA A 355 -26.29 1.66 9.78
N LEU A 356 -26.63 2.88 9.36
CA LEU A 356 -27.72 3.12 8.43
C LEU A 356 -27.46 2.50 7.05
N VAL A 357 -26.19 2.52 6.57
CA VAL A 357 -25.81 1.91 5.27
C VAL A 357 -26.00 0.40 5.34
N CYS A 358 -25.59 -0.25 6.43
CA CYS A 358 -25.78 -1.70 6.63
C CYS A 358 -27.26 -2.08 6.65
N PHE A 359 -28.10 -1.31 7.36
CA PHE A 359 -29.55 -1.50 7.37
C PHE A 359 -30.15 -1.39 5.95
N LEU A 360 -29.79 -0.32 5.23
CA LEU A 360 -30.26 -0.09 3.86
C LEU A 360 -29.70 -1.11 2.87
N PHE A 361 -28.50 -1.65 3.08
CA PHE A 361 -27.95 -2.74 2.27
C PHE A 361 -28.81 -4.00 2.41
N VAL A 362 -29.08 -4.43 3.64
CA VAL A 362 -29.93 -5.60 3.89
C VAL A 362 -31.31 -5.38 3.27
N LEU A 363 -31.93 -4.23 3.51
CA LEU A 363 -33.21 -3.87 2.90
C LEU A 363 -33.14 -3.91 1.37
N GLY A 364 -32.07 -3.37 0.78
CA GLY A 364 -31.81 -3.38 -0.67
C GLY A 364 -31.75 -4.77 -1.25
N MET A 365 -31.14 -5.73 -0.54
CA MET A 365 -31.10 -7.13 -0.97
C MET A 365 -32.50 -7.76 -1.03
N PHE A 366 -33.45 -7.31 -0.24
CA PHE A 366 -34.84 -7.77 -0.33
C PHE A 366 -35.61 -7.05 -1.45
N VAL A 367 -35.48 -5.74 -1.58
CA VAL A 367 -36.36 -4.97 -2.48
C VAL A 367 -35.92 -4.93 -3.94
N ILE A 368 -34.63 -4.98 -4.23
CA ILE A 368 -34.11 -4.98 -5.60
C ILE A 368 -34.53 -6.29 -6.30
N ARG A 369 -35.15 -6.18 -7.48
CA ARG A 369 -35.54 -7.36 -8.30
C ARG A 369 -34.44 -7.78 -9.28
N ASN A 370 -33.53 -6.88 -9.64
CA ASN A 370 -32.48 -7.17 -10.61
C ASN A 370 -31.50 -8.23 -10.08
N PRO A 371 -31.25 -9.33 -10.82
CA PRO A 371 -30.38 -10.41 -10.37
C PRO A 371 -28.91 -9.98 -10.20
N MET A 372 -28.49 -8.84 -10.74
CA MET A 372 -27.13 -8.31 -10.57
C MET A 372 -26.77 -8.10 -9.07
N LYS A 373 -27.76 -7.87 -8.20
CA LYS A 373 -27.54 -7.78 -6.74
C LYS A 373 -26.86 -9.02 -6.16
N TRP A 374 -27.14 -10.20 -6.70
CA TRP A 374 -26.56 -11.46 -6.23
C TRP A 374 -25.09 -11.59 -6.63
N TRP A 375 -24.71 -11.04 -7.79
CA TRP A 375 -23.33 -11.00 -8.23
C TRP A 375 -22.51 -9.99 -7.40
N LEU A 376 -23.11 -8.86 -7.04
CA LEU A 376 -22.53 -7.89 -6.11
C LEU A 376 -22.34 -8.51 -4.71
N LEU A 377 -23.35 -9.23 -4.22
CA LEU A 377 -23.26 -9.95 -2.95
C LEU A 377 -22.18 -11.04 -3.01
N ALA A 378 -22.16 -11.85 -4.07
CA ALA A 378 -21.15 -12.91 -4.24
C ALA A 378 -19.73 -12.33 -4.25
N GLY A 379 -19.52 -11.20 -4.93
CA GLY A 379 -18.26 -10.47 -4.90
C GLY A 379 -17.89 -10.00 -3.49
N SER A 380 -18.85 -9.41 -2.76
CA SER A 380 -18.63 -8.98 -1.38
C SER A 380 -18.26 -10.13 -0.46
N VAL A 381 -18.98 -11.24 -0.53
CA VAL A 381 -18.75 -12.45 0.30
C VAL A 381 -17.38 -13.07 -0.05
N PHE A 382 -17.08 -13.22 -1.34
CA PHE A 382 -15.81 -13.78 -1.79
C PHE A 382 -14.62 -12.98 -1.27
N LEU A 383 -14.66 -11.65 -1.43
CA LEU A 383 -13.60 -10.76 -0.97
C LEU A 383 -13.53 -10.66 0.56
N THR A 384 -14.67 -10.77 1.25
CA THR A 384 -14.70 -10.90 2.72
C THR A 384 -14.00 -12.19 3.17
N PHE A 385 -14.23 -13.32 2.49
CA PHE A 385 -13.54 -14.58 2.80
C PHE A 385 -12.02 -14.49 2.57
N LEU A 386 -11.56 -13.77 1.54
CA LEU A 386 -10.14 -13.46 1.38
C LEU A 386 -9.60 -12.61 2.54
N ALA A 387 -10.37 -11.63 3.02
CA ALA A 387 -9.97 -10.76 4.12
C ALA A 387 -9.83 -11.50 5.47
N LEU A 388 -10.49 -12.63 5.64
CA LEU A 388 -10.37 -13.47 6.85
C LEU A 388 -8.99 -14.16 6.95
N GLY A 389 -8.26 -14.30 5.86
CA GLY A 389 -6.91 -14.85 5.83
C GLY A 389 -6.76 -16.13 6.65
N ARG A 390 -5.87 -16.12 7.66
CA ARG A 390 -5.63 -17.25 8.56
C ARG A 390 -6.88 -17.68 9.36
N ASN A 391 -7.84 -16.78 9.59
CA ASN A 391 -9.07 -17.10 10.31
C ASN A 391 -10.10 -17.89 9.48
N PHE A 392 -9.81 -18.06 8.17
CA PHE A 392 -10.48 -19.02 7.29
C PHE A 392 -9.43 -19.76 6.45
N ASP A 393 -8.55 -20.48 7.14
CA ASP A 393 -7.32 -21.05 6.59
C ASP A 393 -7.60 -22.00 5.41
N SER A 394 -8.55 -22.93 5.52
CA SER A 394 -8.85 -23.91 4.45
C SER A 394 -9.19 -23.24 3.12
N PHE A 395 -9.94 -22.13 3.15
CA PHE A 395 -10.28 -21.36 1.96
C PHE A 395 -9.08 -20.54 1.48
N ASN A 396 -8.41 -19.83 2.38
CA ASN A 396 -7.32 -18.95 2.01
C ASN A 396 -6.06 -19.70 1.60
N ASP A 397 -5.82 -20.89 2.13
CA ASP A 397 -4.76 -21.78 1.67
C ASP A 397 -5.00 -22.20 0.21
N LEU A 398 -6.22 -22.63 -0.13
CA LEU A 398 -6.60 -22.92 -1.51
C LEU A 398 -6.40 -21.70 -2.41
N MET A 399 -6.82 -20.52 -1.98
CA MET A 399 -6.66 -19.28 -2.76
C MET A 399 -5.19 -18.88 -2.89
N PHE A 400 -4.39 -19.03 -1.85
CA PHE A 400 -2.98 -18.69 -1.84
C PHE A 400 -2.17 -19.51 -2.86
N HIS A 401 -2.54 -20.77 -3.04
CA HIS A 401 -1.87 -21.66 -3.99
C HIS A 401 -2.40 -21.56 -5.42
N TYR A 402 -3.69 -21.33 -5.61
CA TYR A 402 -4.34 -21.46 -6.93
C TYR A 402 -4.90 -20.16 -7.52
N LEU A 403 -5.21 -19.15 -6.70
CA LEU A 403 -5.68 -17.88 -7.24
C LEU A 403 -4.49 -17.07 -7.75
N PRO A 404 -4.41 -16.77 -9.07
CA PRO A 404 -3.26 -16.11 -9.66
C PRO A 404 -2.88 -14.83 -8.92
N LEU A 405 -1.59 -14.62 -8.63
CA LEU A 405 -1.02 -13.44 -7.98
C LEU A 405 -1.42 -13.23 -6.50
N TYR A 406 -2.36 -13.99 -5.94
CA TYR A 406 -2.80 -13.77 -4.56
C TYR A 406 -1.66 -13.95 -3.54
N ASN A 407 -0.76 -14.91 -3.78
CA ASN A 407 0.43 -15.14 -2.97
C ASN A 407 1.53 -14.06 -3.05
N LYS A 408 1.32 -13.02 -3.86
CA LYS A 408 2.21 -11.85 -3.93
C LYS A 408 1.78 -10.70 -3.01
N PHE A 409 0.61 -10.82 -2.39
CA PHE A 409 -0.02 -9.76 -1.59
C PHE A 409 -0.01 -10.09 -0.11
N ARG A 410 0.16 -9.05 0.71
CA ARG A 410 0.04 -9.13 2.17
C ARG A 410 -1.11 -8.28 2.67
N THR A 411 -1.43 -8.38 3.98
CA THR A 411 -2.48 -7.54 4.59
C THR A 411 -3.82 -7.77 3.89
N VAL A 412 -4.27 -9.02 3.91
CA VAL A 412 -5.45 -9.47 3.15
C VAL A 412 -6.75 -8.79 3.57
N GLU A 413 -6.82 -8.19 4.76
CA GLU A 413 -7.96 -7.39 5.22
C GLU A 413 -8.33 -6.24 4.25
N MET A 414 -7.37 -5.75 3.44
CA MET A 414 -7.64 -4.75 2.42
C MET A 414 -8.72 -5.17 1.42
N ALA A 415 -9.02 -6.46 1.30
CA ALA A 415 -10.12 -6.95 0.44
C ALA A 415 -11.49 -6.41 0.87
N LEU A 416 -11.63 -5.96 2.14
CA LEU A 416 -12.87 -5.35 2.65
C LEU A 416 -13.23 -4.00 1.99
N VAL A 417 -12.33 -3.38 1.23
CA VAL A 417 -12.67 -2.20 0.41
C VAL A 417 -13.75 -2.51 -0.63
N ILE A 418 -13.86 -3.78 -1.05
CA ILE A 418 -14.89 -4.19 -2.03
C ILE A 418 -16.29 -4.27 -1.40
N PRO A 419 -16.51 -4.94 -0.25
CA PRO A 419 -17.77 -4.75 0.48
C PRO A 419 -18.05 -3.27 0.79
N GLY A 420 -17.03 -2.49 1.18
CA GLY A 420 -17.14 -1.03 1.41
C GLY A 420 -17.63 -0.24 0.19
N LEU A 421 -17.34 -0.71 -1.03
CA LEU A 421 -17.90 -0.17 -2.28
C LEU A 421 -19.31 -0.69 -2.56
N VAL A 422 -19.56 -1.98 -2.35
CA VAL A 422 -20.82 -2.64 -2.74
C VAL A 422 -21.97 -2.29 -1.81
N PHE A 423 -21.72 -2.16 -0.49
CA PHE A 423 -22.77 -1.84 0.48
C PHE A 423 -23.49 -0.53 0.15
N PRO A 424 -22.79 0.60 -0.07
CA PRO A 424 -23.44 1.85 -0.49
C PRO A 424 -24.18 1.72 -1.84
N ILE A 425 -23.62 0.96 -2.81
CA ILE A 425 -24.28 0.75 -4.11
C ILE A 425 -25.65 0.09 -3.92
N VAL A 426 -25.72 -1.03 -3.19
CA VAL A 426 -26.94 -1.79 -2.97
C VAL A 426 -27.92 -1.01 -2.08
N ALA A 427 -27.42 -0.35 -1.04
CA ALA A 427 -28.21 0.49 -0.14
C ALA A 427 -28.96 1.59 -0.90
N ILE A 428 -28.21 2.36 -1.70
CA ILE A 428 -28.78 3.49 -2.47
C ILE A 428 -29.65 3.01 -3.62
N TRP A 429 -29.27 1.92 -4.28
CA TRP A 429 -30.11 1.31 -5.30
C TRP A 429 -31.45 0.82 -4.72
N GLY A 430 -31.43 0.10 -3.59
CA GLY A 430 -32.63 -0.34 -2.89
C GLY A 430 -33.52 0.83 -2.46
N LEU A 431 -32.93 1.88 -1.90
CA LEU A 431 -33.66 3.08 -1.50
C LEU A 431 -34.28 3.81 -2.71
N ARG A 432 -33.59 3.86 -3.86
CA ARG A 432 -34.17 4.36 -5.11
C ARG A 432 -35.41 3.58 -5.52
N GLU A 433 -35.36 2.24 -5.49
CA GLU A 433 -36.52 1.41 -5.86
C GLU A 433 -37.72 1.69 -4.95
N ILE A 434 -37.47 1.90 -3.64
CA ILE A 434 -38.52 2.26 -2.66
C ILE A 434 -39.08 3.65 -2.96
N LEU A 435 -38.24 4.68 -3.09
CA LEU A 435 -38.65 6.07 -3.29
C LEU A 435 -39.31 6.32 -4.66
N THR A 436 -39.11 5.42 -5.64
CA THR A 436 -39.81 5.45 -6.93
C THR A 436 -41.05 4.55 -6.98
N GLU A 437 -41.50 4.04 -5.83
CA GLU A 437 -42.70 3.18 -5.65
C GLU A 437 -42.74 1.93 -6.57
N LYS A 438 -41.56 1.39 -6.89
CA LYS A 438 -41.44 0.18 -7.72
C LYS A 438 -41.49 -1.14 -6.93
N VAL A 439 -41.59 -1.04 -5.60
CA VAL A 439 -41.56 -2.19 -4.68
C VAL A 439 -42.95 -2.51 -4.19
N GLU A 440 -43.36 -3.76 -4.30
CA GLU A 440 -44.61 -4.25 -3.73
C GLU A 440 -44.59 -4.10 -2.21
N GLU A 441 -45.72 -3.69 -1.64
CA GLU A 441 -45.84 -3.39 -0.21
C GLU A 441 -45.51 -4.60 0.68
N ALA A 442 -45.96 -5.79 0.32
CA ALA A 442 -45.68 -7.02 1.07
C ALA A 442 -44.18 -7.33 1.10
N ARG A 443 -43.52 -7.12 -0.04
CA ARG A 443 -42.06 -7.29 -0.16
C ARG A 443 -41.29 -6.24 0.64
N LEU A 444 -41.73 -5.00 0.61
CA LEU A 444 -41.16 -3.92 1.38
C LEU A 444 -41.28 -4.18 2.89
N LYS A 445 -42.46 -4.57 3.37
CA LYS A 445 -42.69 -4.92 4.77
C LYS A 445 -41.81 -6.06 5.23
N LYS A 446 -41.76 -7.16 4.45
CA LYS A 446 -40.91 -8.30 4.76
C LYS A 446 -39.42 -7.91 4.80
N GLY A 447 -38.93 -7.17 3.80
CA GLY A 447 -37.54 -6.70 3.73
C GLY A 447 -37.21 -5.77 4.89
N PHE A 448 -38.10 -4.85 5.25
CA PHE A 448 -37.95 -3.92 6.36
C PHE A 448 -37.81 -4.64 7.71
N LEU A 449 -38.68 -5.62 7.99
CA LEU A 449 -38.61 -6.40 9.21
C LEU A 449 -37.31 -7.22 9.31
N TRP A 450 -36.92 -7.88 8.22
CA TRP A 450 -35.66 -8.60 8.19
C TRP A 450 -34.43 -7.68 8.34
N ALA A 451 -34.41 -6.53 7.66
CA ALA A 451 -33.33 -5.57 7.80
C ALA A 451 -33.23 -5.06 9.26
N LEU A 452 -34.41 -4.68 9.85
CA LEU A 452 -34.42 -4.21 11.24
C LEU A 452 -34.04 -5.33 12.23
N GLY A 453 -34.52 -6.54 12.03
CA GLY A 453 -34.17 -7.69 12.86
C GLY A 453 -32.69 -8.06 12.81
N LEU A 454 -32.11 -8.13 11.60
CA LEU A 454 -30.72 -8.53 11.43
C LEU A 454 -29.73 -7.43 11.89
N THR A 455 -29.98 -6.16 11.60
CA THR A 455 -29.08 -5.06 11.98
C THR A 455 -29.42 -4.47 13.34
N GLY A 456 -30.67 -4.04 13.54
CA GLY A 456 -31.12 -3.47 14.81
C GLY A 456 -31.14 -4.51 15.93
N GLY A 457 -31.61 -5.74 15.63
CA GLY A 457 -31.63 -6.84 16.63
C GLY A 457 -30.23 -7.20 17.12
N LEU A 458 -29.22 -7.25 16.20
CA LEU A 458 -27.81 -7.45 16.58
C LEU A 458 -27.32 -6.30 17.47
N CYS A 459 -27.63 -5.05 17.12
CA CYS A 459 -27.29 -3.90 17.96
C CYS A 459 -27.92 -3.96 19.35
N VAL A 460 -29.21 -4.41 19.47
CA VAL A 460 -29.86 -4.60 20.77
C VAL A 460 -29.15 -5.65 21.62
N ILE A 461 -28.76 -6.79 21.04
CA ILE A 461 -28.00 -7.84 21.74
C ILE A 461 -26.66 -7.29 22.23
N LEU A 462 -25.90 -6.62 21.36
CA LEU A 462 -24.61 -6.05 21.71
C LEU A 462 -24.71 -4.91 22.71
N TRP A 463 -25.81 -4.14 22.71
CA TRP A 463 -26.05 -3.09 23.70
C TRP A 463 -26.36 -3.65 25.09
N LEU A 464 -27.31 -4.59 25.19
CA LEU A 464 -27.80 -5.06 26.46
C LEU A 464 -26.98 -6.20 27.07
N MET A 465 -26.44 -7.08 26.21
CA MET A 465 -25.74 -8.30 26.62
C MET A 465 -24.55 -8.60 25.71
N PRO A 466 -23.54 -7.70 25.61
CA PRO A 466 -22.42 -7.88 24.69
C PRO A 466 -21.64 -9.17 24.97
N SER A 467 -21.53 -9.57 26.21
CA SER A 467 -20.85 -10.82 26.63
C SER A 467 -21.54 -12.11 26.18
N LEU A 468 -22.77 -12.03 25.64
CA LEU A 468 -23.42 -13.20 25.03
C LEU A 468 -22.74 -13.65 23.73
N LEU A 469 -22.18 -12.68 22.99
CA LEU A 469 -21.52 -12.92 21.70
C LEU A 469 -19.98 -12.81 21.77
N LEU A 470 -19.45 -12.07 22.75
CA LEU A 470 -18.07 -11.62 22.80
C LEU A 470 -17.45 -11.88 24.17
N ASP A 471 -16.17 -12.21 24.23
CA ASP A 471 -15.41 -12.46 25.46
C ASP A 471 -14.44 -11.33 25.81
N PHE A 472 -14.23 -10.36 24.91
CA PHE A 472 -13.39 -9.17 25.05
C PHE A 472 -11.90 -9.45 25.29
N ARG A 473 -11.44 -10.67 24.99
CA ARG A 473 -10.06 -11.12 25.18
C ARG A 473 -9.34 -11.27 23.84
N SER A 474 -8.08 -10.88 23.84
CA SER A 474 -7.19 -11.07 22.70
C SER A 474 -6.18 -12.19 22.96
N ALA A 475 -5.75 -12.88 21.90
CA ALA A 475 -4.62 -13.80 21.95
C ALA A 475 -3.31 -13.09 22.41
N TYR A 476 -3.21 -11.78 22.16
CA TYR A 476 -2.06 -10.96 22.57
C TYR A 476 -2.13 -10.48 24.02
N ASP A 477 -3.28 -10.62 24.70
CA ASP A 477 -3.46 -10.16 26.09
C ASP A 477 -2.55 -10.93 27.05
N ALA A 478 -2.19 -12.18 26.77
CA ALA A 478 -1.34 -12.99 27.66
C ALA A 478 0.03 -12.34 27.93
N GLN A 479 0.64 -11.74 26.90
CA GLN A 479 1.91 -11.03 27.04
C GLN A 479 1.78 -9.74 27.85
N PHE A 480 0.68 -9.02 27.67
CA PHE A 480 0.38 -7.80 28.40
C PHE A 480 -0.10 -8.07 29.82
N GLN A 481 -0.94 -9.09 30.04
CA GLN A 481 -1.50 -9.45 31.32
C GLN A 481 -0.43 -9.79 32.37
N SER A 482 0.72 -10.37 31.95
CA SER A 482 1.83 -10.66 32.84
C SER A 482 2.55 -9.40 33.38
N GLN A 483 2.34 -8.24 32.75
CA GLN A 483 3.02 -6.98 33.05
C GLN A 483 2.15 -6.00 33.87
N VAL A 484 0.86 -6.30 34.06
CA VAL A 484 -0.07 -5.42 34.77
C VAL A 484 -0.79 -6.15 35.90
N PRO A 485 -1.23 -5.45 36.97
CA PRO A 485 -2.03 -6.06 38.03
C PRO A 485 -3.35 -6.61 37.50
N GLU A 486 -3.89 -7.65 38.14
CA GLU A 486 -5.16 -8.29 37.77
C GLU A 486 -6.34 -7.31 37.71
N TRP A 487 -6.41 -6.35 38.66
CA TRP A 487 -7.43 -5.33 38.67
C TRP A 487 -7.42 -4.44 37.42
N TYR A 488 -6.22 -4.15 36.90
CA TYR A 488 -6.04 -3.37 35.67
C TYR A 488 -6.67 -4.10 34.47
N TYR A 489 -6.32 -5.38 34.32
CA TYR A 489 -6.83 -6.19 33.20
C TYR A 489 -8.36 -6.38 33.30
N THR A 490 -8.88 -6.60 34.51
CA THR A 490 -10.34 -6.72 34.75
C THR A 490 -11.07 -5.43 34.36
N ALA A 491 -10.57 -4.26 34.78
CA ALA A 491 -11.14 -2.96 34.40
C ALA A 491 -11.09 -2.74 32.88
N LEU A 492 -9.99 -3.12 32.22
CA LEU A 492 -9.86 -3.03 30.77
C LEU A 492 -10.90 -3.89 30.03
N LEU A 493 -11.19 -5.12 30.49
CA LEU A 493 -12.22 -5.96 29.91
C LEU A 493 -13.62 -5.33 30.06
N MET A 494 -13.89 -4.69 31.19
CA MET A 494 -15.15 -3.96 31.42
C MET A 494 -15.26 -2.77 30.46
N ASP A 495 -14.19 -2.02 30.25
CA ASP A 495 -14.16 -0.90 29.32
C ASP A 495 -14.32 -1.34 27.87
N ARG A 496 -13.70 -2.46 27.43
CA ARG A 496 -13.91 -3.05 26.11
C ARG A 496 -15.40 -3.40 25.89
N ALA A 497 -16.04 -3.99 26.89
CA ALA A 497 -17.47 -4.30 26.84
C ALA A 497 -18.34 -3.04 26.79
N SER A 498 -17.98 -2.00 27.57
CA SER A 498 -18.67 -0.72 27.59
C SER A 498 -18.57 0.02 26.24
N LEU A 499 -17.40 0.03 25.62
CA LEU A 499 -17.19 0.60 24.28
C LEU A 499 -18.07 -0.09 23.23
N ALA A 500 -18.14 -1.42 23.25
CA ALA A 500 -18.98 -2.20 22.34
C ALA A 500 -20.47 -1.88 22.55
N SER A 501 -20.92 -1.84 23.80
CA SER A 501 -22.31 -1.54 24.19
C SER A 501 -22.72 -0.12 23.79
N ALA A 502 -21.87 0.87 24.07
CA ALA A 502 -22.16 2.27 23.75
C ALA A 502 -22.31 2.49 22.24
N ASP A 503 -21.40 1.91 21.44
CA ASP A 503 -21.47 2.03 19.98
C ASP A 503 -22.59 1.16 19.34
N ALA A 504 -22.98 0.09 19.99
CA ALA A 504 -24.16 -0.68 19.58
C ALA A 504 -25.46 0.15 19.75
N LEU A 505 -25.61 0.85 20.88
CA LEU A 505 -26.73 1.77 21.09
C LEU A 505 -26.69 2.92 20.08
N ARG A 506 -25.51 3.51 19.83
CA ARG A 506 -25.33 4.55 18.83
C ARG A 506 -25.77 4.06 17.43
N SER A 507 -25.33 2.90 17.01
CA SER A 507 -25.70 2.28 15.73
C SER A 507 -27.20 2.01 15.64
N LEU A 508 -27.80 1.51 16.70
CA LEU A 508 -29.23 1.30 16.79
C LEU A 508 -30.02 2.60 16.59
N ILE A 509 -29.58 3.70 17.20
CA ILE A 509 -30.23 5.03 17.03
C ILE A 509 -30.25 5.44 15.56
N PHE A 510 -29.11 5.34 14.83
CA PHE A 510 -29.07 5.68 13.42
C PHE A 510 -29.96 4.77 12.55
N ILE A 511 -30.01 3.47 12.87
CA ILE A 511 -30.91 2.54 12.19
C ILE A 511 -32.37 2.94 12.43
N LEU A 512 -32.77 3.24 13.67
CA LEU A 512 -34.15 3.61 14.02
C LEU A 512 -34.55 4.96 13.39
N LEU A 513 -33.64 5.94 13.34
CA LEU A 513 -33.91 7.22 12.68
C LEU A 513 -34.11 7.02 11.16
N GLY A 514 -33.27 6.24 10.51
CA GLY A 514 -33.43 5.88 9.10
C GLY A 514 -34.69 5.08 8.82
N ALA A 515 -35.00 4.10 9.67
CA ALA A 515 -36.23 3.34 9.60
C ALA A 515 -37.47 4.26 9.77
N GLY A 516 -37.40 5.20 10.70
CA GLY A 516 -38.43 6.23 10.91
C GLY A 516 -38.70 7.09 9.68
N LEU A 517 -37.64 7.54 8.97
CA LEU A 517 -37.76 8.27 7.70
C LEU A 517 -38.48 7.43 6.63
N LEU A 518 -38.19 6.12 6.54
CA LEU A 518 -38.86 5.22 5.60
C LEU A 518 -40.33 4.98 5.96
N VAL A 519 -40.66 4.82 7.24
CA VAL A 519 -42.03 4.72 7.72
C VAL A 519 -42.81 6.00 7.45
N TRP A 520 -42.19 7.15 7.68
CA TRP A 520 -42.78 8.45 7.33
C TRP A 520 -43.01 8.58 5.81
N PHE A 521 -42.07 8.21 4.95
CA PHE A 521 -42.26 8.17 3.50
C PHE A 521 -43.47 7.26 3.13
N TRP A 522 -43.55 6.12 3.77
CA TRP A 522 -44.65 5.17 3.48
C TRP A 522 -46.03 5.77 3.80
N LYS A 523 -46.15 6.56 4.86
CA LYS A 523 -47.42 7.21 5.29
C LYS A 523 -47.68 8.55 4.59
N ALA A 524 -46.67 9.15 3.92
CA ALA A 524 -46.77 10.47 3.32
C ALA A 524 -47.78 10.51 2.18
N LYS A 525 -48.62 11.56 2.14
CA LYS A 525 -49.59 11.81 1.06
C LYS A 525 -48.87 12.29 -0.22
N ASN A 526 -47.89 13.18 -0.09
CA ASN A 526 -47.12 13.70 -1.22
C ASN A 526 -45.78 12.93 -1.32
N LYS A 527 -45.78 11.86 -2.09
CA LYS A 527 -44.61 10.97 -2.25
C LYS A 527 -43.40 11.68 -2.84
N LYS A 528 -43.63 12.59 -3.81
CA LYS A 528 -42.53 13.31 -4.47
C LYS A 528 -41.77 14.21 -3.49
N THR A 529 -42.47 14.98 -2.70
CA THR A 529 -41.89 15.84 -1.65
C THR A 529 -41.24 14.97 -0.56
N ALA A 530 -41.91 13.95 -0.10
CA ALA A 530 -41.38 13.02 0.90
C ALA A 530 -40.11 12.34 0.43
N ALA A 531 -40.01 11.89 -0.84
CA ALA A 531 -38.81 11.30 -1.38
C ALA A 531 -37.59 12.23 -1.34
N THR A 532 -37.81 13.53 -1.60
CA THR A 532 -36.73 14.54 -1.50
C THR A 532 -36.24 14.70 -0.05
N PHE A 533 -37.16 14.83 0.89
CA PHE A 533 -36.82 14.97 2.31
C PHE A 533 -36.14 13.71 2.86
N VAL A 534 -36.63 12.50 2.49
CA VAL A 534 -35.97 11.25 2.89
C VAL A 534 -34.56 11.15 2.31
N SER A 535 -34.38 11.50 1.02
CA SER A 535 -33.06 11.50 0.42
C SER A 535 -32.08 12.44 1.15
N ALA A 536 -32.54 13.65 1.47
CA ALA A 536 -31.74 14.62 2.23
C ALA A 536 -31.49 14.16 3.68
N GLY A 537 -32.53 13.64 4.36
CA GLY A 537 -32.44 13.13 5.73
C GLY A 537 -31.48 11.93 5.84
N VAL A 538 -31.54 10.99 4.90
CA VAL A 538 -30.63 9.85 4.82
C VAL A 538 -29.19 10.33 4.56
N ALA A 539 -28.98 11.33 3.67
CA ALA A 539 -27.65 11.90 3.44
C ALA A 539 -27.06 12.52 4.71
N VAL A 540 -27.85 13.30 5.45
CA VAL A 540 -27.44 13.91 6.72
C VAL A 540 -27.14 12.85 7.79
N LEU A 541 -28.00 11.84 7.93
CA LEU A 541 -27.79 10.78 8.92
C LEU A 541 -26.53 9.96 8.62
N ILE A 542 -26.30 9.60 7.36
CA ILE A 542 -25.09 8.88 6.93
C ILE A 542 -23.85 9.73 7.21
N LEU A 543 -23.89 11.04 6.87
CA LEU A 543 -22.77 11.92 7.10
C LEU A 543 -22.46 12.07 8.60
N ILE A 544 -23.46 12.31 9.44
CA ILE A 544 -23.25 12.44 10.90
C ILE A 544 -22.74 11.12 11.49
N ASP A 545 -23.31 9.98 11.08
CA ASP A 545 -22.89 8.66 11.52
C ASP A 545 -21.42 8.41 11.23
N LEU A 546 -20.97 8.58 9.98
CA LEU A 546 -19.61 8.31 9.57
C LEU A 546 -18.63 9.37 10.09
N TRP A 547 -18.95 10.66 9.95
CA TRP A 547 -18.09 11.76 10.38
C TRP A 547 -17.71 11.69 11.86
N THR A 548 -18.66 11.34 12.73
CA THR A 548 -18.39 11.24 14.17
C THR A 548 -17.51 10.04 14.52
N VAL A 549 -17.53 8.97 13.73
CA VAL A 549 -16.59 7.84 13.88
C VAL A 549 -15.23 8.23 13.32
N ASP A 550 -15.17 8.82 12.14
CA ASP A 550 -13.94 9.22 11.46
C ASP A 550 -13.09 10.20 12.29
N ARG A 551 -13.75 11.14 12.97
CA ARG A 551 -13.09 12.11 13.86
C ARG A 551 -12.44 11.49 15.11
N ARG A 552 -12.68 10.21 15.40
CA ARG A 552 -11.95 9.45 16.43
C ARG A 552 -10.53 9.12 15.97
N TYR A 553 -10.30 8.97 14.67
CA TYR A 553 -9.05 8.50 14.06
C TYR A 553 -8.28 9.62 13.35
N LEU A 554 -8.97 10.49 12.62
CA LEU A 554 -8.38 11.65 11.98
C LEU A 554 -9.07 12.92 12.46
N ASN A 555 -8.45 13.62 13.38
CA ASN A 555 -8.94 14.83 14.01
C ASN A 555 -7.87 15.94 14.02
N ASP A 556 -8.15 17.10 14.64
CA ASP A 556 -7.27 18.26 14.55
C ASP A 556 -5.88 18.04 15.19
N SER A 557 -5.73 17.06 16.09
CA SER A 557 -4.45 16.73 16.73
C SER A 557 -3.48 16.01 15.79
N ASN A 558 -3.99 15.37 14.71
CA ASN A 558 -3.16 14.73 13.70
C ASN A 558 -2.47 15.72 12.76
N PHE A 559 -2.88 17.02 12.79
CA PHE A 559 -2.33 18.05 11.91
C PHE A 559 -1.25 18.88 12.60
N VAL A 560 -0.06 18.90 12.03
CA VAL A 560 1.10 19.63 12.54
C VAL A 560 1.62 20.63 11.52
N ARG A 561 2.41 21.61 11.96
CA ARG A 561 3.06 22.59 11.07
C ARG A 561 4.34 22.05 10.44
N GLN A 562 4.94 21.08 11.07
CA GLN A 562 6.23 20.51 10.68
C GLN A 562 6.07 19.59 9.46
N GLN A 563 6.87 19.83 8.43
CA GLN A 563 6.91 18.96 7.24
C GLN A 563 7.62 17.62 7.53
N PRO A 564 7.30 16.52 6.81
CA PRO A 564 7.98 15.23 7.02
C PRO A 564 9.51 15.30 6.97
N ALA A 565 10.09 16.07 6.06
CA ALA A 565 11.55 16.25 5.97
C ALA A 565 12.16 16.95 7.20
N GLU A 566 11.43 17.85 7.85
CA GLU A 566 11.89 18.56 9.06
C GLU A 566 11.90 17.64 10.31
N MET A 567 11.34 16.44 10.20
CA MET A 567 11.41 15.42 11.25
C MET A 567 12.79 14.79 11.34
N TYR A 568 13.53 14.79 10.21
CA TYR A 568 14.90 14.29 10.16
C TYR A 568 15.86 15.39 10.60
N LYS A 569 16.53 15.16 11.73
CA LYS A 569 17.54 16.08 12.26
C LYS A 569 18.83 15.32 12.43
N GLU A 570 19.92 15.94 11.98
CA GLU A 570 21.24 15.39 12.18
C GLU A 570 21.55 15.23 13.66
N THR A 571 21.86 14.02 14.06
CA THR A 571 22.35 13.68 15.40
C THR A 571 23.82 14.02 15.56
N VAL A 572 24.39 13.82 16.73
CA VAL A 572 25.83 13.97 16.95
C VAL A 572 26.63 13.00 16.07
N ALA A 573 26.13 11.75 15.96
CA ALA A 573 26.74 10.74 15.08
C ALA A 573 26.70 11.16 13.61
N ASP A 574 25.53 11.63 13.11
CA ASP A 574 25.38 12.03 11.71
C ASP A 574 26.32 13.18 11.36
N LYS A 575 26.41 14.21 12.21
CA LYS A 575 27.31 15.34 12.01
C LYS A 575 28.78 14.93 11.94
N ALA A 576 29.19 13.96 12.73
CA ALA A 576 30.56 13.44 12.69
C ALA A 576 30.83 12.66 11.39
N ILE A 577 29.90 11.84 10.95
CA ILE A 577 30.00 11.04 9.72
C ILE A 577 30.00 11.93 8.46
N LEU A 578 29.16 12.96 8.41
CA LEU A 578 29.05 13.89 7.29
C LEU A 578 30.35 14.75 7.08
N GLN A 579 31.24 14.80 8.07
CA GLN A 579 32.54 15.44 7.92
C GLN A 579 33.54 14.57 7.12
N ASP A 580 33.32 13.27 7.00
CA ASP A 580 34.17 12.36 6.21
C ASP A 580 33.71 12.36 4.74
N THR A 581 34.17 13.33 3.96
CA THR A 581 33.82 13.48 2.53
C THR A 581 34.84 12.81 1.59
N GLY A 582 35.83 12.13 2.11
CA GLY A 582 36.97 11.63 1.33
C GLY A 582 36.71 10.38 0.49
N SER A 583 35.62 9.66 0.72
CA SER A 583 35.25 8.43 -0.02
C SER A 583 33.80 8.10 0.19
N ILE A 584 33.26 7.26 -0.68
CA ILE A 584 31.92 6.68 -0.51
C ILE A 584 32.03 5.45 0.40
N PHE A 585 31.15 5.34 1.38
CA PHE A 585 31.09 4.25 2.35
C PHE A 585 29.66 4.06 2.84
N ARG A 586 29.42 2.96 3.55
CA ARG A 586 28.10 2.67 4.16
C ARG A 586 28.14 2.78 5.68
N VAL A 587 26.96 3.07 6.23
CA VAL A 587 26.74 3.26 7.67
C VAL A 587 25.75 2.22 8.18
N LEU A 588 26.07 1.62 9.32
CA LEU A 588 25.17 0.74 10.06
C LEU A 588 24.68 1.44 11.33
N ASN A 589 23.36 1.56 11.48
CA ASN A 589 22.76 1.93 12.76
C ASN A 589 22.28 0.65 13.46
N ILE A 590 22.78 0.37 14.68
CA ILE A 590 22.42 -0.87 15.37
C ILE A 590 21.00 -0.84 15.97
N ASN A 591 20.36 0.33 16.04
CA ASN A 591 19.02 0.49 16.58
C ASN A 591 17.97 0.20 15.51
N ASN A 592 17.48 -1.03 15.46
CA ASN A 592 16.46 -1.51 14.51
C ASN A 592 16.84 -1.28 13.03
N PRO A 593 18.02 -1.71 12.58
CA PRO A 593 18.60 -1.35 11.29
C PRO A 593 17.71 -1.69 10.10
N TRP A 594 16.88 -2.73 10.21
CA TRP A 594 16.06 -3.23 9.10
C TRP A 594 14.71 -2.54 8.96
N GLN A 595 14.39 -1.55 9.82
CA GLN A 595 13.09 -0.86 9.84
C GLN A 595 13.19 0.64 10.14
N GLU A 596 14.39 1.19 10.31
CA GLU A 596 14.62 2.61 10.51
C GLU A 596 14.93 3.32 9.19
N THR A 597 14.77 4.63 9.15
CA THR A 597 14.96 5.45 7.94
C THR A 597 15.84 6.69 8.16
N ASN A 598 16.29 6.95 9.39
CA ASN A 598 17.17 8.08 9.69
C ASN A 598 18.52 7.94 8.99
N THR A 599 19.11 6.75 9.06
CA THR A 599 20.42 6.50 8.44
C THR A 599 20.34 6.65 6.93
N SER A 600 19.30 6.10 6.29
CA SER A 600 19.11 6.22 4.83
C SER A 600 18.75 7.65 4.37
N TYR A 601 18.28 8.51 5.28
CA TYR A 601 18.05 9.92 4.97
C TYR A 601 19.36 10.71 4.82
N PHE A 602 20.35 10.44 5.67
CA PHE A 602 21.61 11.19 5.71
C PHE A 602 22.79 10.48 5.05
N HIS A 603 22.75 9.14 4.96
CA HIS A 603 23.90 8.31 4.59
C HIS A 603 23.49 7.15 3.66
N HIS A 604 24.48 6.54 3.01
CA HIS A 604 24.32 5.22 2.38
C HIS A 604 24.21 4.15 3.49
N SER A 605 23.03 3.57 3.64
CA SER A 605 22.75 2.67 4.76
C SER A 605 22.89 1.18 4.39
N ILE A 606 23.44 0.42 5.34
CA ILE A 606 23.37 -1.07 5.33
C ILE A 606 21.93 -1.52 5.58
N GLY A 607 21.21 -0.79 6.43
CA GLY A 607 19.82 -1.05 6.77
C GLY A 607 18.83 -0.27 5.93
N GLY A 608 17.63 -0.05 6.49
CA GLY A 608 16.56 0.74 5.88
C GLY A 608 15.18 0.15 6.07
N TYR A 609 14.19 0.81 5.48
CA TYR A 609 12.80 0.37 5.50
C TYR A 609 12.27 0.30 4.07
N HIS A 610 11.92 -0.90 3.59
CA HIS A 610 11.25 -1.06 2.29
C HIS A 610 10.43 -2.34 2.23
N ALA A 611 9.20 -2.24 1.70
CA ALA A 611 8.26 -3.38 1.60
C ALA A 611 8.62 -4.40 0.51
N VAL A 612 9.62 -4.09 -0.34
CA VAL A 612 10.02 -4.88 -1.52
C VAL A 612 11.54 -4.87 -1.62
N LYS A 613 12.25 -5.22 -0.52
CA LYS A 613 13.71 -5.35 -0.54
C LYS A 613 14.16 -6.57 -1.37
N LEU A 614 15.38 -6.56 -1.87
CA LEU A 614 15.93 -7.68 -2.61
C LEU A 614 15.97 -8.95 -1.74
N ARG A 615 15.56 -10.09 -2.31
CA ARG A 615 15.50 -11.36 -1.58
C ARG A 615 16.89 -11.80 -1.10
N ARG A 616 17.90 -11.73 -1.96
CA ARG A 616 19.26 -12.08 -1.58
C ARG A 616 19.80 -11.19 -0.46
N TYR A 617 19.39 -9.93 -0.40
CA TYR A 617 19.78 -9.07 0.72
C TYR A 617 19.07 -9.48 2.01
N GLN A 618 17.79 -9.85 1.96
CA GLN A 618 17.09 -10.40 3.12
C GLN A 618 17.73 -11.69 3.61
N GLU A 619 18.08 -12.58 2.68
CA GLU A 619 18.76 -13.85 3.02
C GLU A 619 20.16 -13.62 3.61
N LEU A 620 20.88 -12.59 3.14
CA LEU A 620 22.14 -12.17 3.76
C LEU A 620 21.92 -11.63 5.20
N ILE A 621 20.84 -10.88 5.43
CA ILE A 621 20.45 -10.45 6.78
C ILE A 621 20.24 -11.67 7.66
N ASP A 622 19.39 -12.60 7.23
CA ASP A 622 18.94 -13.76 8.02
C ASP A 622 20.10 -14.72 8.34
N HIS A 623 21.02 -14.93 7.39
CA HIS A 623 22.10 -15.90 7.53
C HIS A 623 23.42 -15.33 8.09
N ARG A 624 23.65 -14.01 7.93
CA ARG A 624 24.94 -13.38 8.24
C ARG A 624 24.82 -12.11 9.07
N LEU A 625 24.17 -11.07 8.54
CA LEU A 625 24.24 -9.72 9.11
C LEU A 625 23.61 -9.64 10.52
N ASP A 626 22.52 -10.37 10.77
CA ASP A 626 21.92 -10.44 12.11
C ASP A 626 22.85 -11.11 13.14
N GLY A 627 23.63 -12.10 12.72
CA GLY A 627 24.65 -12.74 13.55
C GLY A 627 25.78 -11.76 13.91
N GLU A 628 26.30 -11.07 12.91
CA GLU A 628 27.36 -10.08 13.08
C GLU A 628 26.88 -8.88 13.92
N LEU A 629 25.65 -8.40 13.69
CA LEU A 629 25.02 -7.36 14.50
C LEU A 629 24.91 -7.74 15.98
N ARG A 630 24.41 -8.96 16.27
CA ARG A 630 24.35 -9.47 17.66
C ARG A 630 25.73 -9.56 18.30
N GLY A 631 26.76 -9.91 17.52
CA GLY A 631 28.16 -9.92 17.96
C GLY A 631 28.62 -8.53 18.38
N ILE A 632 28.38 -7.51 17.56
CA ILE A 632 28.73 -6.10 17.86
C ILE A 632 27.97 -5.62 19.10
N ILE A 633 26.65 -5.87 19.19
CA ILE A 633 25.85 -5.47 20.36
C ILE A 633 26.36 -6.14 21.66
N SER A 634 26.67 -7.45 21.59
CA SER A 634 27.22 -8.16 22.73
C SER A 634 28.60 -7.62 23.17
N ALA A 635 29.44 -7.28 22.19
CA ALA A 635 30.73 -6.65 22.49
C ALA A 635 30.54 -5.29 23.16
N LEU A 636 29.67 -4.43 22.64
CA LEU A 636 29.37 -3.12 23.23
C LEU A 636 28.86 -3.21 24.67
N GLN A 637 28.09 -4.26 24.98
CA GLN A 637 27.57 -4.48 26.35
C GLN A 637 28.62 -5.03 27.35
N LYS A 638 29.62 -5.76 26.85
CA LYS A 638 30.57 -6.50 27.68
C LYS A 638 32.00 -5.97 27.60
N ALA A 639 32.30 -5.09 26.61
CA ALA A 639 33.64 -4.58 26.40
C ALA A 639 34.19 -3.85 27.62
N GLN A 640 35.41 -4.18 27.98
CA GLN A 640 36.21 -3.48 29.01
C GLN A 640 37.17 -2.50 28.35
N THR A 641 37.50 -2.70 27.09
CA THR A 641 38.45 -1.89 26.33
C THR A 641 37.88 -1.58 24.93
N ALA A 642 38.43 -0.52 24.30
CA ALA A 642 38.12 -0.23 22.90
C ALA A 642 38.57 -1.35 21.95
N GLU A 643 39.59 -2.11 22.34
CA GLU A 643 40.14 -3.22 21.56
C GLU A 643 39.15 -4.40 21.45
N ASP A 644 38.36 -4.63 22.47
CA ASP A 644 37.30 -5.65 22.46
C ASP A 644 36.24 -5.34 21.36
N VAL A 645 35.86 -4.06 21.24
CA VAL A 645 34.92 -3.60 20.21
C VAL A 645 35.54 -3.68 18.81
N MET A 646 36.83 -3.28 18.67
CA MET A 646 37.53 -3.39 17.39
C MET A 646 37.68 -4.85 16.96
N SER A 647 37.94 -5.77 17.87
CA SER A 647 37.98 -7.21 17.57
C SER A 647 36.63 -7.75 17.09
N ALA A 648 35.53 -7.25 17.66
CA ALA A 648 34.19 -7.62 17.18
C ALA A 648 33.90 -7.10 15.76
N LEU A 649 34.35 -5.87 15.43
CA LEU A 649 34.23 -5.33 14.06
C LEU A 649 35.10 -6.09 13.05
N ALA A 650 36.30 -6.53 13.45
CA ALA A 650 37.16 -7.37 12.63
C ALA A 650 36.51 -8.72 12.32
N ALA A 651 35.70 -9.25 13.25
CA ALA A 651 34.96 -10.51 13.10
C ALA A 651 33.65 -10.42 12.28
N CYS A 652 33.43 -9.30 11.58
CA CYS A 652 32.23 -9.03 10.78
C CYS A 652 32.56 -8.97 9.26
N PRO A 653 32.95 -10.08 8.65
CA PRO A 653 33.40 -10.07 7.24
C PRO A 653 32.30 -9.60 6.27
N SER A 654 31.02 -9.93 6.54
CA SER A 654 29.92 -9.53 5.66
C SER A 654 29.65 -8.01 5.73
N LEU A 655 29.74 -7.41 6.90
CA LEU A 655 29.65 -5.94 7.04
C LEU A 655 30.89 -5.25 6.41
N ASN A 656 32.06 -5.87 6.55
CA ASN A 656 33.31 -5.32 6.02
C ASN A 656 33.36 -5.33 4.49
N MET A 657 32.89 -6.41 3.84
CA MET A 657 32.77 -6.49 2.38
C MET A 657 31.71 -5.54 1.81
N LEU A 658 30.68 -5.19 2.61
CA LEU A 658 29.70 -4.16 2.28
C LEU A 658 30.21 -2.74 2.52
N ASN A 659 31.50 -2.54 2.80
CA ASN A 659 32.13 -1.25 3.05
C ASN A 659 31.47 -0.46 4.19
N THR A 660 31.14 -1.17 5.30
CA THR A 660 30.57 -0.55 6.51
C THR A 660 31.66 0.18 7.28
N ARG A 661 31.79 1.47 7.05
CA ARG A 661 32.88 2.29 7.65
C ARG A 661 32.52 2.89 9.00
N TYR A 662 31.23 3.15 9.24
CA TYR A 662 30.76 3.69 10.52
C TYR A 662 29.60 2.86 11.08
N VAL A 663 29.61 2.75 12.41
CA VAL A 663 28.54 2.10 13.18
C VAL A 663 27.97 3.11 14.17
N ILE A 664 26.69 3.46 14.04
CA ILE A 664 25.95 4.29 14.99
C ILE A 664 25.37 3.36 16.05
N TYR A 665 25.92 3.41 17.26
CA TYR A 665 25.43 2.66 18.41
C TYR A 665 24.58 3.51 19.36
N ASN A 666 24.83 4.82 19.36
CA ASN A 666 24.04 5.83 20.06
C ASN A 666 24.04 7.11 19.21
N PRO A 667 22.87 7.61 18.77
CA PRO A 667 22.79 8.82 17.95
C PRO A 667 23.42 10.07 18.61
N GLU A 668 23.38 10.15 19.95
CA GLU A 668 23.90 11.30 20.71
C GLU A 668 25.39 11.19 21.05
N GLN A 669 26.11 10.23 20.47
CA GLN A 669 27.54 10.01 20.67
C GLN A 669 28.30 9.92 19.36
N GLN A 670 29.64 10.00 19.43
CA GLN A 670 30.50 9.79 18.27
C GLN A 670 30.32 8.36 17.72
N PRO A 671 30.18 8.16 16.39
CA PRO A 671 30.04 6.84 15.82
C PRO A 671 31.33 6.04 15.96
N LEU A 672 31.23 4.73 15.96
CA LEU A 672 32.39 3.87 15.86
C LEU A 672 32.91 3.87 14.42
N LYS A 673 34.17 4.17 14.22
CA LYS A 673 34.84 4.02 12.93
C LYS A 673 35.37 2.60 12.80
N ASN A 674 34.96 1.90 11.72
CA ASN A 674 35.40 0.55 11.40
C ASN A 674 36.61 0.58 10.46
N PRO A 675 37.82 0.29 10.92
CA PRO A 675 39.01 0.28 10.07
C PRO A 675 39.12 -0.96 9.19
N TYR A 676 38.26 -1.96 9.38
CA TYR A 676 38.27 -3.23 8.66
C TYR A 676 37.38 -3.24 7.42
N ALA A 677 36.67 -2.16 7.11
CA ALA A 677 35.90 -2.01 5.87
C ALA A 677 36.83 -2.12 4.63
N PHE A 678 36.47 -2.96 3.65
CA PHE A 678 37.33 -3.28 2.51
C PHE A 678 37.42 -2.16 1.46
N GLY A 679 36.62 -1.11 1.56
CA GLY A 679 36.52 -0.04 0.58
C GLY A 679 35.53 -0.35 -0.55
N ASN A 680 35.62 0.41 -1.65
CA ASN A 680 34.65 0.33 -2.75
C ASN A 680 34.92 -0.82 -3.73
N ALA A 681 36.20 -1.26 -3.83
CA ALA A 681 36.59 -2.42 -4.64
C ALA A 681 37.96 -2.93 -4.19
N TRP A 682 38.23 -4.22 -4.40
CA TRP A 682 39.51 -4.87 -4.11
C TRP A 682 39.77 -6.02 -5.06
N PHE A 683 41.01 -6.45 -5.16
CA PHE A 683 41.41 -7.65 -5.90
C PHE A 683 41.56 -8.83 -4.96
N VAL A 684 41.12 -10.01 -5.41
CA VAL A 684 41.25 -11.26 -4.67
C VAL A 684 42.27 -12.18 -5.31
N ASP A 685 42.95 -12.97 -4.47
CA ASP A 685 44.00 -13.91 -4.92
C ASP A 685 43.50 -15.37 -5.00
N LYS A 686 42.23 -15.64 -4.62
CA LYS A 686 41.58 -16.94 -4.69
C LYS A 686 40.15 -16.85 -5.22
N LEU A 687 39.76 -17.92 -5.91
CA LEU A 687 38.39 -18.11 -6.43
C LEU A 687 37.88 -19.46 -5.95
N ASP A 688 36.74 -19.46 -5.29
CA ASP A 688 36.05 -20.67 -4.85
C ASP A 688 34.75 -20.80 -5.66
N MET A 689 34.70 -21.84 -6.54
CA MET A 689 33.54 -22.12 -7.37
C MET A 689 32.64 -23.14 -6.68
N VAL A 690 31.40 -22.72 -6.40
CA VAL A 690 30.40 -23.51 -5.67
C VAL A 690 29.27 -23.98 -6.57
N ASP A 691 28.64 -25.11 -6.21
CA ASP A 691 27.68 -25.80 -7.07
C ASP A 691 26.29 -25.15 -7.11
N ASN A 692 25.91 -24.42 -6.07
CA ASN A 692 24.57 -23.85 -5.92
C ASN A 692 24.52 -22.72 -4.89
N ALA A 693 23.37 -22.09 -4.76
CA ALA A 693 23.12 -20.98 -3.86
C ALA A 693 23.30 -21.31 -2.37
N ASP A 694 22.94 -22.55 -1.94
CA ASP A 694 23.14 -22.96 -0.54
C ASP A 694 24.64 -22.99 -0.20
N ALA A 695 25.45 -23.58 -1.09
CA ALA A 695 26.90 -23.62 -0.92
C ALA A 695 27.52 -22.20 -0.99
N GLU A 696 26.97 -21.30 -1.82
CA GLU A 696 27.46 -19.91 -1.95
C GLU A 696 27.30 -19.14 -0.63
N ILE A 697 26.10 -19.18 -0.01
CA ILE A 697 25.87 -18.45 1.24
C ILE A 697 26.56 -19.11 2.44
N GLU A 698 26.67 -20.45 2.45
CA GLU A 698 27.37 -21.18 3.52
C GLU A 698 28.88 -20.95 3.49
N ALA A 699 29.49 -20.82 2.32
CA ALA A 699 30.91 -20.55 2.18
C ALA A 699 31.32 -19.23 2.86
N LEU A 700 30.44 -18.21 2.92
CA LEU A 700 30.70 -16.97 3.62
C LEU A 700 30.96 -17.13 5.14
N ASN A 701 30.67 -18.32 5.72
CA ASN A 701 30.99 -18.62 7.12
C ASN A 701 32.47 -18.90 7.34
N THR A 702 33.20 -19.32 6.30
CA THR A 702 34.54 -19.89 6.45
C THR A 702 35.62 -19.17 5.65
N ILE A 703 35.25 -18.41 4.64
CA ILE A 703 36.19 -17.67 3.80
C ILE A 703 36.59 -16.31 4.43
N ASP A 704 37.72 -15.78 3.95
CA ASP A 704 38.08 -14.39 4.08
C ASP A 704 37.74 -13.67 2.75
N PRO A 705 36.62 -12.89 2.68
CA PRO A 705 36.20 -12.25 1.43
C PRO A 705 37.19 -11.20 0.90
N LEU A 706 38.11 -10.74 1.74
CA LEU A 706 39.21 -9.85 1.28
C LEU A 706 40.19 -10.57 0.34
N ARG A 707 40.28 -11.88 0.46
CA ARG A 707 41.24 -12.70 -0.30
C ARG A 707 40.60 -13.70 -1.25
N THR A 708 39.38 -14.14 -0.98
CA THR A 708 38.71 -15.23 -1.69
C THR A 708 37.33 -14.77 -2.15
N ALA A 709 37.08 -14.79 -3.46
CA ALA A 709 35.73 -14.64 -3.98
C ALA A 709 35.04 -15.99 -4.09
N VAL A 710 33.80 -16.10 -3.61
CA VAL A 710 32.91 -17.25 -3.82
C VAL A 710 32.00 -16.94 -5.01
N VAL A 711 31.95 -17.84 -5.99
CA VAL A 711 31.15 -17.66 -7.21
C VAL A 711 30.40 -18.95 -7.55
N ASP A 712 29.11 -18.82 -7.82
CA ASP A 712 28.26 -19.92 -8.27
C ASP A 712 28.70 -20.37 -9.69
N LYS A 713 28.76 -21.68 -9.91
CA LYS A 713 29.12 -22.30 -11.19
C LYS A 713 28.31 -21.85 -12.40
N ARG A 714 27.13 -21.25 -12.18
CA ARG A 714 26.36 -20.62 -13.26
C ARG A 714 27.12 -19.51 -14.01
N PHE A 715 28.13 -18.93 -13.37
CA PHE A 715 29.01 -17.89 -13.96
C PHE A 715 30.36 -18.46 -14.44
N GLN A 716 30.46 -19.80 -14.56
CA GLN A 716 31.71 -20.44 -14.95
C GLN A 716 32.21 -19.97 -16.33
N GLU A 717 31.30 -19.69 -17.27
CA GLU A 717 31.69 -19.25 -18.62
C GLU A 717 32.44 -17.90 -18.58
N ASP A 718 32.07 -16.99 -17.69
CA ASP A 718 32.72 -15.68 -17.51
C ASP A 718 34.15 -15.81 -16.92
N LEU A 719 34.45 -16.96 -16.33
CA LEU A 719 35.71 -17.26 -15.62
C LEU A 719 36.56 -18.34 -16.31
N GLU A 720 36.13 -18.80 -17.48
CA GLU A 720 36.84 -19.90 -18.18
C GLU A 720 38.32 -19.54 -18.44
N GLY A 721 39.21 -20.47 -18.06
CA GLY A 721 40.65 -20.33 -18.22
C GLY A 721 41.31 -19.28 -17.32
N PHE A 722 40.58 -18.66 -16.42
CA PHE A 722 41.12 -17.67 -15.50
C PHE A 722 41.50 -18.30 -14.15
N VAL A 723 42.67 -17.98 -13.68
CA VAL A 723 43.18 -18.35 -12.35
C VAL A 723 43.68 -17.07 -11.65
N PRO A 724 43.06 -16.66 -10.53
CA PRO A 724 43.53 -15.48 -9.80
C PRO A 724 45.00 -15.61 -9.39
N GLN A 725 45.75 -14.53 -9.54
CA GLN A 725 47.14 -14.46 -9.15
C GLN A 725 47.37 -13.25 -8.26
N LYS A 726 48.14 -13.45 -7.19
CA LYS A 726 48.49 -12.34 -6.32
C LYS A 726 49.36 -11.35 -7.05
N ASP A 727 48.90 -10.07 -7.06
CA ASP A 727 49.67 -8.92 -7.49
C ASP A 727 49.65 -7.85 -6.39
N SER A 728 50.77 -7.67 -5.73
CA SER A 728 50.92 -6.73 -4.61
C SER A 728 50.96 -5.26 -5.04
N THR A 729 51.09 -5.00 -6.35
CA THR A 729 51.13 -3.66 -6.94
C THR A 729 49.75 -3.25 -7.49
N ALA A 730 48.86 -4.19 -7.62
CA ALA A 730 47.54 -3.96 -8.16
C ALA A 730 46.71 -3.01 -7.26
N THR A 731 46.09 -2.03 -7.89
CA THR A 731 45.21 -1.04 -7.25
C THR A 731 43.92 -0.89 -8.03
N ILE A 732 42.84 -0.66 -7.33
CA ILE A 732 41.54 -0.28 -7.89
C ILE A 732 40.89 0.78 -7.01
N VAL A 733 40.50 1.90 -7.59
CA VAL A 733 39.97 3.08 -6.85
C VAL A 733 38.74 3.61 -7.56
N LEU A 734 37.71 3.93 -6.78
CA LEU A 734 36.53 4.64 -7.26
C LEU A 734 36.87 6.13 -7.49
N GLU A 735 36.65 6.61 -8.71
CA GLU A 735 36.86 8.02 -9.09
C GLU A 735 35.57 8.84 -9.10
N GLU A 736 34.50 8.26 -9.63
CA GLU A 736 33.20 8.93 -9.72
C GLU A 736 32.09 8.01 -9.20
N TYR A 737 31.22 8.55 -8.35
CA TYR A 737 30.07 7.87 -7.80
C TYR A 737 28.79 8.65 -8.11
N ARG A 738 27.88 8.02 -8.85
CA ARG A 738 26.50 8.47 -9.04
C ARG A 738 25.55 7.27 -8.89
N PRO A 739 24.31 7.46 -8.50
CA PRO A 739 23.37 6.34 -8.32
C PRO A 739 23.25 5.40 -9.53
N ASN A 740 23.37 5.93 -10.73
CA ASN A 740 23.26 5.19 -12.00
C ASN A 740 24.60 4.98 -12.71
N ARG A 741 25.73 5.48 -12.18
CA ARG A 741 27.03 5.39 -12.84
C ARG A 741 28.18 5.40 -11.83
N LEU A 742 29.04 4.41 -11.95
CA LEU A 742 30.25 4.25 -11.13
C LEU A 742 31.46 4.17 -12.05
N THR A 743 32.49 4.96 -11.77
CA THR A 743 33.75 4.94 -12.54
C THR A 743 34.91 4.58 -11.63
N TYR A 744 35.61 3.51 -11.97
CA TYR A 744 36.82 3.06 -11.28
C TYR A 744 38.05 3.19 -12.16
N LYS A 745 39.20 3.41 -11.55
CA LYS A 745 40.50 3.24 -12.14
C LYS A 745 41.22 2.04 -11.57
N SER A 746 41.71 1.17 -12.40
CA SER A 746 42.52 0.02 -12.02
C SER A 746 43.92 0.10 -12.63
N LYS A 747 44.90 -0.48 -11.92
CA LYS A 747 46.25 -0.67 -12.36
C LYS A 747 46.73 -2.01 -11.82
N ALA A 748 47.20 -2.91 -12.68
CA ALA A 748 47.70 -4.21 -12.30
C ALA A 748 48.72 -4.71 -13.33
N ASP A 749 49.75 -5.43 -12.85
CA ASP A 749 50.75 -6.03 -13.75
C ASP A 749 50.23 -7.33 -14.40
N LYS A 750 49.20 -7.92 -13.85
CA LYS A 750 48.56 -9.16 -14.31
C LYS A 750 47.05 -9.00 -14.34
N GLU A 751 46.38 -9.86 -15.12
CA GLU A 751 44.92 -9.96 -15.05
C GLU A 751 44.47 -10.33 -13.65
N GLN A 752 43.51 -9.61 -13.11
CA GLN A 752 43.03 -9.71 -11.76
C GLN A 752 41.53 -10.04 -11.69
N LEU A 753 41.08 -10.63 -10.57
CA LEU A 753 39.68 -10.73 -10.19
C LEU A 753 39.36 -9.60 -9.22
N ALA A 754 38.53 -8.67 -9.64
CA ALA A 754 38.02 -7.58 -8.82
C ALA A 754 36.67 -7.95 -8.21
N VAL A 755 36.50 -7.64 -6.93
CA VAL A 755 35.21 -7.61 -6.24
C VAL A 755 34.87 -6.16 -5.90
N PHE A 756 33.65 -5.76 -6.19
CA PHE A 756 33.14 -4.40 -5.94
C PHE A 756 32.12 -4.44 -4.82
N SER A 757 32.23 -3.54 -3.87
CA SER A 757 31.31 -3.42 -2.73
C SER A 757 29.94 -2.88 -3.16
N GLU A 758 29.39 -3.41 -4.27
CA GLU A 758 28.15 -2.98 -4.89
C GLU A 758 27.22 -4.16 -5.06
N VAL A 759 25.92 -3.97 -4.72
CA VAL A 759 24.91 -5.02 -4.84
C VAL A 759 24.76 -5.44 -6.30
N TYR A 760 24.90 -6.74 -6.55
CA TYR A 760 24.67 -7.34 -7.87
C TYR A 760 23.18 -7.36 -8.18
N TYR A 761 22.82 -6.76 -9.30
CA TYR A 761 21.48 -6.79 -9.87
C TYR A 761 21.57 -6.89 -11.38
N GLN A 762 21.34 -8.07 -11.95
CA GLN A 762 21.53 -8.34 -13.37
C GLN A 762 20.69 -7.45 -14.29
N PRO A 763 19.39 -7.20 -14.02
CA PRO A 763 18.58 -6.38 -14.92
C PRO A 763 19.00 -4.90 -14.87
N GLY A 764 19.86 -4.51 -15.79
CA GLY A 764 20.11 -3.09 -16.07
C GLY A 764 21.51 -2.55 -15.79
N TRP A 765 22.32 -3.19 -14.93
CA TRP A 765 23.73 -2.83 -14.80
C TRP A 765 24.54 -3.41 -15.96
N LYS A 766 25.34 -2.57 -16.58
CA LYS A 766 26.33 -2.92 -17.61
C LYS A 766 27.70 -2.44 -17.18
N ALA A 767 28.72 -3.24 -17.47
CA ALA A 767 30.11 -2.90 -17.20
C ALA A 767 30.86 -2.69 -18.51
N THR A 768 31.75 -1.70 -18.54
CA THR A 768 32.71 -1.48 -19.65
C THR A 768 34.11 -1.31 -19.08
N VAL A 769 35.09 -1.80 -19.84
CA VAL A 769 36.53 -1.50 -19.63
C VAL A 769 37.01 -0.74 -20.84
N ASP A 770 37.50 0.48 -20.63
CA ASP A 770 37.91 1.41 -21.68
C ASP A 770 36.87 1.61 -22.79
N GLY A 771 35.58 1.63 -22.38
CA GLY A 771 34.44 1.80 -23.28
C GLY A 771 33.97 0.54 -24.01
N LYS A 772 34.62 -0.60 -23.83
CA LYS A 772 34.14 -1.91 -24.34
C LYS A 772 33.36 -2.64 -23.31
N GLU A 773 32.14 -3.13 -23.65
CA GLU A 773 31.28 -3.92 -22.78
C GLU A 773 31.97 -5.24 -22.39
N VAL A 774 32.00 -5.53 -21.10
CA VAL A 774 32.60 -6.72 -20.49
C VAL A 774 31.60 -7.36 -19.54
N PRO A 775 31.57 -8.71 -19.44
CA PRO A 775 30.70 -9.38 -18.49
C PRO A 775 31.12 -9.06 -17.05
N HIS A 776 30.16 -8.98 -16.17
CA HIS A 776 30.32 -8.98 -14.72
C HIS A 776 29.34 -9.98 -14.11
N PHE A 777 29.69 -10.55 -12.99
CA PHE A 777 28.97 -11.64 -12.36
C PHE A 777 28.77 -11.39 -10.86
N ARG A 778 28.00 -12.25 -10.22
CA ARG A 778 27.80 -12.20 -8.77
C ARG A 778 28.91 -12.94 -8.06
N ALA A 779 29.50 -12.29 -7.06
CA ALA A 779 30.46 -12.85 -6.13
C ALA A 779 29.97 -12.63 -4.69
N ASP A 780 30.40 -13.50 -3.77
CA ASP A 780 30.17 -13.38 -2.35
C ASP A 780 28.70 -13.16 -1.99
N TRP A 781 27.82 -13.94 -2.65
CA TRP A 781 26.37 -13.92 -2.48
C TRP A 781 25.64 -12.70 -3.06
N ILE A 782 26.20 -11.48 -2.89
CA ILE A 782 25.48 -10.23 -3.15
C ILE A 782 26.30 -9.20 -3.95
N LEU A 783 27.62 -9.36 -4.06
CA LEU A 783 28.51 -8.35 -4.64
C LEU A 783 28.73 -8.59 -6.15
N ARG A 784 29.33 -7.60 -6.81
CA ARG A 784 29.74 -7.70 -8.22
C ARG A 784 31.17 -8.17 -8.33
N GLY A 785 31.43 -9.16 -9.17
CA GLY A 785 32.76 -9.62 -9.56
C GLY A 785 33.03 -9.36 -11.03
N MET A 786 34.29 -9.11 -11.39
CA MET A 786 34.70 -8.91 -12.77
C MET A 786 36.18 -9.27 -12.98
N ARG A 787 36.51 -9.83 -14.14
CA ARG A 787 37.89 -9.95 -14.61
C ARG A 787 38.38 -8.59 -15.11
N VAL A 788 39.51 -8.15 -14.62
CA VAL A 788 40.16 -6.88 -15.01
C VAL A 788 41.48 -7.21 -15.70
N PRO A 789 41.69 -6.79 -16.95
CA PRO A 789 42.94 -7.02 -17.69
C PRO A 789 44.17 -6.42 -17.01
N ALA A 790 45.35 -6.91 -17.36
CA ALA A 790 46.61 -6.29 -16.96
C ALA A 790 46.78 -4.92 -17.64
N GLY A 791 47.31 -3.93 -16.91
CA GLY A 791 47.49 -2.56 -17.38
C GLY A 791 46.74 -1.55 -16.50
N GLU A 792 46.69 -0.32 -17.03
CA GLU A 792 45.85 0.75 -16.46
C GLU A 792 44.53 0.85 -17.24
N HIS A 793 43.41 0.72 -16.54
CA HIS A 793 42.10 0.68 -17.17
C HIS A 793 41.07 1.57 -16.46
N THR A 794 40.12 2.07 -17.23
CA THR A 794 38.93 2.74 -16.72
C THR A 794 37.75 1.80 -16.81
N ILE A 795 37.18 1.46 -15.65
CA ILE A 795 36.01 0.57 -15.52
C ILE A 795 34.79 1.43 -15.23
N VAL A 796 33.74 1.27 -16.03
CA VAL A 796 32.49 2.02 -15.82
C VAL A 796 31.32 1.04 -15.68
N PHE A 797 30.57 1.14 -14.57
CA PHE A 797 29.28 0.52 -14.44
C PHE A 797 28.18 1.56 -14.69
N GLU A 798 27.21 1.24 -15.53
CA GLU A 798 26.05 2.09 -15.83
C GLU A 798 24.74 1.31 -15.60
N PHE A 799 23.81 1.92 -14.87
CA PHE A 799 22.47 1.36 -14.64
C PHE A 799 21.47 1.94 -15.63
N ARG A 800 21.10 1.17 -16.63
CA ARG A 800 20.14 1.58 -17.66
C ARG A 800 19.30 0.39 -18.13
N PRO A 801 18.30 -0.05 -17.35
CA PRO A 801 17.49 -1.20 -17.72
C PRO A 801 16.69 -0.93 -19.01
N SER A 802 17.00 -1.67 -20.08
CA SER A 802 16.41 -1.47 -21.41
C SER A 802 14.90 -1.70 -21.44
N GLY A 803 14.40 -2.67 -20.65
CA GLY A 803 12.98 -2.94 -20.50
C GLY A 803 12.23 -1.75 -19.87
N TYR A 804 12.82 -1.11 -18.86
CA TYR A 804 12.29 0.11 -18.25
C TYR A 804 12.20 1.26 -19.24
N VAL A 805 13.25 1.51 -20.01
CA VAL A 805 13.31 2.55 -21.04
C VAL A 805 12.23 2.31 -22.09
N THR A 806 12.13 1.07 -22.61
CA THR A 806 11.09 0.69 -23.59
C THR A 806 9.68 0.91 -23.02
N ALA A 807 9.44 0.45 -21.79
CA ALA A 807 8.16 0.62 -21.11
C ALA A 807 7.82 2.11 -20.87
N ALA A 808 8.81 2.97 -20.60
CA ALA A 808 8.63 4.41 -20.47
C ALA A 808 8.15 5.06 -21.78
N TYR A 809 8.74 4.70 -22.92
CA TYR A 809 8.26 5.15 -24.24
C TYR A 809 6.84 4.70 -24.53
N VAL A 810 6.53 3.41 -24.27
CA VAL A 810 5.16 2.89 -24.41
C VAL A 810 4.18 3.68 -23.55
N SER A 811 4.53 3.92 -22.28
CA SER A 811 3.70 4.69 -21.36
C SER A 811 3.45 6.12 -21.83
N SER A 812 4.48 6.82 -22.28
CA SER A 812 4.39 8.21 -22.73
C SER A 812 3.48 8.35 -23.96
N TYR A 813 3.72 7.57 -25.01
CA TYR A 813 2.94 7.67 -26.25
C TYR A 813 1.50 7.17 -26.09
N SER A 814 1.27 6.09 -25.34
CA SER A 814 -0.08 5.59 -25.10
C SER A 814 -0.90 6.52 -24.20
N SER A 815 -0.27 7.19 -23.22
CA SER A 815 -0.92 8.24 -22.43
C SER A 815 -1.44 9.38 -23.31
N PHE A 816 -0.62 9.82 -24.25
CA PHE A 816 -1.02 10.84 -25.22
C PHE A 816 -2.15 10.37 -26.13
N LEU A 817 -2.09 9.11 -26.63
CA LEU A 817 -3.17 8.51 -27.42
C LEU A 817 -4.50 8.51 -26.66
N ILE A 818 -4.50 8.12 -25.38
CA ILE A 818 -5.75 8.15 -24.58
C ILE A 818 -6.28 9.58 -24.46
N LEU A 819 -5.42 10.57 -24.23
CA LEU A 819 -5.85 11.97 -24.19
C LEU A 819 -6.52 12.39 -25.51
N LEU A 820 -5.95 12.03 -26.65
CA LEU A 820 -6.57 12.30 -27.96
C LEU A 820 -7.92 11.62 -28.11
N LEU A 821 -8.06 10.35 -27.68
CA LEU A 821 -9.33 9.63 -27.71
C LEU A 821 -10.40 10.30 -26.81
N LEU A 822 -10.00 10.82 -25.64
CA LEU A 822 -10.88 11.57 -24.75
C LEU A 822 -11.37 12.86 -25.42
N ILE A 823 -10.46 13.65 -26.01
CA ILE A 823 -10.78 14.89 -26.71
C ILE A 823 -11.74 14.57 -27.89
N ALA A 824 -11.46 13.52 -28.66
CA ALA A 824 -12.31 13.08 -29.77
C ALA A 824 -13.72 12.66 -29.30
N ALA A 825 -13.82 11.94 -28.17
CA ALA A 825 -15.10 11.53 -27.59
C ALA A 825 -15.95 12.74 -27.13
N ILE A 826 -15.30 13.72 -26.49
CA ILE A 826 -15.96 14.98 -26.07
C ILE A 826 -16.41 15.78 -27.30
N GLY A 827 -15.52 15.96 -28.27
CA GLY A 827 -15.81 16.69 -29.53
C GLY A 827 -16.96 16.06 -30.32
N TRP A 828 -16.95 14.72 -30.45
CA TRP A 828 -18.03 13.97 -31.09
C TRP A 828 -19.38 14.13 -30.39
N SER A 829 -19.37 14.09 -29.07
CA SER A 829 -20.58 14.28 -28.26
C SER A 829 -21.12 15.70 -28.35
N GLY A 830 -20.23 16.70 -28.35
CA GLY A 830 -20.56 18.10 -28.53
C GLY A 830 -21.15 18.36 -29.92
N TRP A 831 -20.53 17.78 -30.97
CA TRP A 831 -21.05 17.88 -32.34
C TRP A 831 -22.43 17.24 -32.52
N LYS A 832 -22.66 16.05 -31.94
CA LYS A 832 -23.99 15.40 -31.94
C LYS A 832 -25.04 16.25 -31.22
N TYR A 833 -24.68 16.84 -30.07
CA TYR A 833 -25.59 17.72 -29.33
C TYR A 833 -25.95 18.97 -30.13
N TRP A 834 -24.95 19.63 -30.75
CA TRP A 834 -25.13 20.80 -31.58
C TRP A 834 -26.03 20.49 -32.80
N LYS A 835 -25.81 19.36 -33.49
CA LYS A 835 -26.64 18.92 -34.62
C LYS A 835 -28.08 18.67 -34.19
N LYS A 836 -28.31 18.10 -33.02
CA LYS A 836 -29.65 17.85 -32.46
C LYS A 836 -30.38 19.13 -32.02
N SER A 837 -29.64 20.14 -31.62
CA SER A 837 -30.22 21.46 -31.22
C SER A 837 -30.61 22.34 -32.41
N LYS A 838 -30.11 22.01 -33.64
CA LYS A 838 -30.44 22.74 -34.88
C LYS A 838 -31.62 22.10 -35.65
N ASN A 839 -31.87 20.80 -35.41
CA ASN A 839 -33.06 20.10 -35.88
C ASN A 839 -34.15 20.09 -34.78
#